data_f46bb457d56ef546c43b180963415527
#
_entry.id   f46bb457d56ef546c43b180963415527
#
_cell.length_a   1.000
_cell.length_b   1.000
_cell.length_c   1.000
_cell.angle_alpha   90.00
_cell.angle_beta   90.00
_cell.angle_gamma   90.00
#
_symmetry.space_group_name_H-M   'P 1'
#
loop_
_entity.id
_entity.type
_entity.pdbx_description
1 polymer ?
#
loop_
_entity_poly.entity_id
_entity_poly.type
_entity_poly.pdbx_seq_one_letter_code
_entity_poly.pdbx_strand_id
1 'polypeptide(L)'
;MSTVKNFPPQKLPFSQKGKQWRRDHLDWADNNSYLNNSAVRRKLKHKKINLNLYNGKLDVADMKLILNPGDLEKFYVPDAVQHYPIITPRVNVLVGEEKRRKFDWSVQIINPDTISKIKEDKKKLVEAKLMEMLQSDVSDDELEKELIKYGDYINFDYQDMREKRANLLMRHYISKLNMKIQFQQGFKDALIMGEEIYMFDIVNGDVVFEKLNPLKVHTLRSGFSNKIEDSDVIILDDFWSPGKIQDTYYNDLSDLEVKKLDEGSMTGGYTNADGVTEAIDDEGGLRILGREAMDSYIESTGVFTSVNSEGRNTYTDSYGNVRVLRMFWKSMKKVIKVEYFDDLGKKQVKFRSEDYVLDKERGETSTVLWVPQWWKGVKIGKDTYLQIKPKEIQYNKIDQPSFNSCGVVGQVYNSGDAEAVTLVDRAKPFQYLYDISWYRVNEALSKYLGSIVELDLAKVPTGWSVTKWLYFARKSGISVVDSFKEGQKGMAKGKLAGSVGNTTGRILEQRVGDFIQTHIEMMEFAKAQMDEITGVSRQRLGQVENRETVGGVERAVSQSNHITEELFTLHDYCKKRCFQLLIETAKIALKGKTVKFSYIADDMTRQIAEIEGDEFAAEEYGLQVSNDDEINQLQQKLDGMVQMGLQNQMLSFSTAIKIYNSPSIREIQRLIEKDETQMKEGQAKQAEEQTKQIQAQMKQQAIKDQQEQALDLEKFNREDETKRYIAELQAETARIKKDNEGKGIEPDDDDKELEKFEKELGVKKQAQLNDMQKHNDNMSRKDREIAIKNKIANKPKTNNN
;
A
#
# COMPACT_ATOMS: atom_id res chain seq x y z
N MET A 1 48.25 4.10 6.42
CA MET A 1 47.19 3.25 6.99
C MET A 1 47.00 3.64 8.44
N SER A 2 45.78 3.89 8.85
CA SER A 2 45.44 4.08 10.28
C SER A 2 45.74 2.80 11.04
N THR A 3 46.43 2.91 12.18
CA THR A 3 46.86 1.77 12.99
C THR A 3 45.76 1.21 13.90
N VAL A 4 44.54 1.74 13.83
CA VAL A 4 43.43 1.35 14.72
C VAL A 4 42.85 0.01 14.26
N LYS A 5 43.32 -1.09 14.82
CA LYS A 5 42.81 -2.44 14.52
C LYS A 5 41.56 -2.81 15.34
N ASN A 6 41.49 -2.33 16.59
CA ASN A 6 40.42 -2.67 17.52
C ASN A 6 39.41 -1.54 17.64
N PHE A 7 38.14 -1.89 17.80
CA PHE A 7 37.10 -0.92 18.07
C PHE A 7 37.38 -0.20 19.41
N PRO A 8 37.39 1.15 19.45
CA PRO A 8 37.69 1.88 20.67
C PRO A 8 36.71 1.56 21.81
N PRO A 9 37.14 1.65 23.08
CA PRO A 9 36.29 1.37 24.23
C PRO A 9 35.11 2.34 24.32
N GLN A 10 33.91 1.84 24.63
CA GLN A 10 32.68 2.63 24.62
C GLN A 10 32.20 3.11 25.99
N LYS A 11 32.52 2.36 27.06
CA LYS A 11 32.14 2.68 28.43
C LYS A 11 33.14 3.65 29.06
N LEU A 12 33.09 4.89 28.56
CA LEU A 12 33.95 5.98 29.03
C LEU A 12 33.10 7.19 29.40
N PRO A 13 33.50 7.96 30.45
CA PRO A 13 32.92 9.27 30.74
C PRO A 13 33.09 10.22 29.54
N PHE A 14 32.22 11.21 29.43
CA PHE A 14 32.29 12.16 28.32
C PHE A 14 33.61 12.93 28.24
N SER A 15 34.18 13.26 29.38
CA SER A 15 35.49 13.91 29.49
C SER A 15 36.65 13.13 28.87
N GLN A 16 36.60 11.78 28.88
CA GLN A 16 37.59 10.91 28.27
C GLN A 16 37.35 10.66 26.76
N LYS A 17 36.18 11.02 26.22
CA LYS A 17 35.89 10.95 24.79
C LYS A 17 36.48 12.10 24.00
N GLY A 18 37.82 12.26 24.11
CA GLY A 18 38.56 13.34 23.48
C GLY A 18 38.68 13.25 21.97
N LYS A 19 39.40 14.21 21.36
CA LYS A 19 39.56 14.33 19.92
C LYS A 19 40.12 13.07 19.25
N GLN A 20 41.13 12.41 19.93
CA GLN A 20 41.73 11.19 19.41
C GLN A 20 40.77 10.02 19.42
N TRP A 21 40.04 9.77 20.53
CA TRP A 21 39.01 8.72 20.60
C TRP A 21 37.97 8.88 19.53
N ARG A 22 37.56 10.10 19.21
CA ARG A 22 36.61 10.42 18.15
C ARG A 22 37.10 10.09 16.74
N ARG A 23 38.36 10.41 16.44
CA ARG A 23 39.01 10.11 15.15
C ARG A 23 39.26 8.61 14.98
N ASP A 24 39.65 7.92 16.03
CA ASP A 24 39.93 6.48 16.00
C ASP A 24 38.72 5.67 15.54
N HIS A 25 37.49 6.12 15.84
CA HIS A 25 36.29 5.46 15.33
C HIS A 25 36.17 5.55 13.81
N LEU A 26 36.36 6.74 13.25
CA LEU A 26 36.30 6.94 11.81
C LEU A 26 37.44 6.22 11.06
N ASP A 27 38.59 6.17 11.64
CA ASP A 27 39.71 5.43 11.08
C ASP A 27 39.49 3.90 11.18
N TRP A 28 38.86 3.45 12.25
CA TRP A 28 38.43 2.07 12.38
C TRP A 28 37.36 1.73 11.31
N ALA A 29 36.39 2.62 11.08
CA ALA A 29 35.37 2.45 10.06
C ALA A 29 35.96 2.37 8.65
N ASP A 30 36.92 3.24 8.35
CA ASP A 30 37.63 3.23 7.08
C ASP A 30 38.36 1.90 6.86
N ASN A 31 39.04 1.37 7.89
CA ASN A 31 39.72 0.08 7.85
C ASN A 31 38.74 -1.12 7.72
N ASN A 32 37.48 -0.96 8.16
CA ASN A 32 36.47 -2.03 8.11
C ASN A 32 35.40 -1.79 7.02
N SER A 33 35.61 -0.79 6.17
CA SER A 33 34.75 -0.55 5.01
C SER A 33 35.00 -1.61 3.91
N TYR A 34 34.25 -1.53 2.84
CA TYR A 34 34.36 -2.45 1.72
C TYR A 34 35.75 -2.48 1.07
N LEU A 35 36.54 -1.42 1.18
CA LEU A 35 37.89 -1.35 0.63
C LEU A 35 38.83 -2.38 1.30
N ASN A 36 38.67 -2.56 2.61
CA ASN A 36 39.64 -3.35 3.41
C ASN A 36 39.04 -4.63 4.00
N ASN A 37 37.70 -4.75 4.04
CA ASN A 37 37.05 -5.91 4.66
C ASN A 37 36.47 -6.85 3.58
N SER A 38 37.06 -8.06 3.46
CA SER A 38 36.66 -9.07 2.47
C SER A 38 35.23 -9.58 2.65
N ALA A 39 34.70 -9.66 3.89
CA ALA A 39 33.32 -10.09 4.14
C ALA A 39 32.31 -9.03 3.65
N VAL A 40 32.59 -7.76 3.92
CA VAL A 40 31.76 -6.65 3.40
C VAL A 40 31.77 -6.65 1.87
N ARG A 41 32.96 -6.82 1.26
CA ARG A 41 33.11 -6.88 -0.20
C ARG A 41 32.31 -8.03 -0.82
N ARG A 42 32.32 -9.21 -0.18
CA ARG A 42 31.54 -10.36 -0.65
C ARG A 42 30.03 -10.08 -0.63
N LYS A 43 29.53 -9.49 0.46
CA LYS A 43 28.11 -9.09 0.55
C LYS A 43 27.73 -8.08 -0.54
N LEU A 44 28.58 -7.09 -0.79
CA LEU A 44 28.33 -6.09 -1.84
C LEU A 44 28.36 -6.69 -3.23
N LYS A 45 29.31 -7.57 -3.53
CA LYS A 45 29.37 -8.26 -4.82
C LYS A 45 28.07 -9.04 -5.07
N HIS A 46 27.61 -9.78 -4.08
CA HIS A 46 26.37 -10.52 -4.14
C HIS A 46 25.16 -9.62 -4.45
N LYS A 47 24.98 -8.52 -3.68
CA LYS A 47 23.91 -7.52 -3.94
C LYS A 47 24.01 -6.94 -5.35
N LYS A 48 25.23 -6.65 -5.83
CA LYS A 48 25.44 -6.07 -7.15
C LYS A 48 25.11 -7.05 -8.28
N ILE A 49 25.46 -8.33 -8.14
CA ILE A 49 25.08 -9.37 -9.08
C ILE A 49 23.56 -9.44 -9.21
N ASN A 50 22.84 -9.44 -8.10
CA ASN A 50 21.39 -9.49 -8.11
C ASN A 50 20.76 -8.24 -8.77
N LEU A 51 21.30 -7.06 -8.49
CA LEU A 51 20.86 -5.82 -9.12
C LEU A 51 21.15 -5.82 -10.62
N ASN A 52 22.32 -6.29 -11.02
CA ASN A 52 22.69 -6.42 -12.44
C ASN A 52 21.73 -7.40 -13.14
N LEU A 53 21.46 -8.54 -12.55
CA LEU A 53 20.53 -9.55 -13.09
C LEU A 53 19.14 -8.95 -13.31
N TYR A 54 18.62 -8.22 -12.32
CA TYR A 54 17.36 -7.51 -12.47
C TYR A 54 17.39 -6.46 -13.60
N ASN A 55 18.51 -5.75 -13.77
CA ASN A 55 18.70 -4.70 -14.77
C ASN A 55 19.06 -5.25 -16.18
N GLY A 56 19.06 -6.54 -16.38
CA GLY A 56 19.36 -7.14 -17.69
C GLY A 56 20.84 -7.36 -17.96
N LYS A 57 21.70 -7.35 -16.93
CA LYS A 57 23.13 -7.62 -17.05
C LYS A 57 23.46 -8.95 -16.39
N LEU A 58 24.08 -9.85 -17.14
CA LEU A 58 24.45 -11.18 -16.67
C LEU A 58 25.89 -11.20 -16.16
N ASP A 59 26.12 -11.77 -15.00
CA ASP A 59 27.45 -12.15 -14.51
C ASP A 59 27.73 -13.59 -14.92
N VAL A 60 28.56 -13.77 -15.96
CA VAL A 60 28.88 -15.11 -16.51
C VAL A 60 29.67 -15.95 -15.51
N ALA A 61 30.47 -15.34 -14.64
CA ALA A 61 31.23 -16.07 -13.63
C ALA A 61 30.32 -16.66 -12.55
N ASP A 62 29.31 -15.88 -12.09
CA ASP A 62 28.28 -16.37 -11.15
C ASP A 62 27.42 -17.46 -11.79
N MET A 63 27.06 -17.31 -13.06
CA MET A 63 26.32 -18.32 -13.83
C MET A 63 27.12 -19.64 -13.94
N LYS A 64 28.41 -19.59 -14.27
CA LYS A 64 29.29 -20.75 -14.30
C LYS A 64 29.33 -21.46 -12.95
N LEU A 65 29.45 -20.73 -11.86
CA LEU A 65 29.50 -21.28 -10.50
C LEU A 65 28.20 -22.00 -10.13
N ILE A 66 27.06 -21.47 -10.48
CA ILE A 66 25.74 -22.05 -10.14
C ILE A 66 25.40 -23.26 -11.01
N LEU A 67 25.65 -23.17 -12.32
CA LEU A 67 25.31 -24.26 -13.26
C LEU A 67 26.32 -25.43 -13.22
N ASN A 68 27.56 -25.16 -12.81
CA ASN A 68 28.59 -26.20 -12.73
C ASN A 68 29.50 -26.02 -11.48
N PRO A 69 29.01 -26.36 -10.28
CA PRO A 69 29.74 -26.15 -9.05
C PRO A 69 30.97 -27.05 -8.87
N GLY A 70 31.09 -28.12 -9.66
CA GLY A 70 32.12 -29.15 -9.47
C GLY A 70 33.38 -29.04 -10.32
N ASP A 71 33.31 -28.54 -11.55
CA ASP A 71 34.43 -28.49 -12.47
C ASP A 71 34.27 -27.35 -13.50
N LEU A 72 34.74 -26.17 -13.13
CA LEU A 72 34.65 -24.96 -13.94
C LEU A 72 35.36 -25.05 -15.28
N GLU A 73 36.40 -25.93 -15.43
CA GLU A 73 37.18 -26.01 -16.65
C GLU A 73 36.53 -26.90 -17.72
N LYS A 74 35.68 -27.84 -17.31
CA LYS A 74 35.05 -28.78 -18.26
C LYS A 74 33.73 -28.34 -18.83
N PHE A 75 33.09 -27.37 -18.20
CA PHE A 75 31.79 -26.87 -18.63
C PHE A 75 31.94 -25.66 -19.55
N TYR A 76 31.63 -25.90 -20.83
CA TYR A 76 31.68 -24.82 -21.82
C TYR A 76 30.45 -23.87 -21.62
N VAL A 77 30.69 -22.76 -21.00
CA VAL A 77 29.82 -21.58 -21.04
C VAL A 77 30.59 -20.52 -21.81
N PRO A 78 30.00 -19.94 -22.87
CA PRO A 78 30.66 -18.89 -23.63
C PRO A 78 30.89 -17.64 -22.78
N ASP A 79 31.84 -16.82 -23.19
CA ASP A 79 32.17 -15.59 -22.44
C ASP A 79 31.08 -14.52 -22.52
N ALA A 80 30.19 -14.59 -23.51
CA ALA A 80 29.04 -13.70 -23.67
C ALA A 80 27.78 -14.52 -23.91
N VAL A 81 26.84 -14.41 -22.98
CA VAL A 81 25.48 -14.95 -23.07
C VAL A 81 24.49 -13.81 -23.02
N GLN A 82 23.56 -13.79 -23.97
CA GLN A 82 22.49 -12.80 -23.95
C GLN A 82 21.52 -13.12 -22.79
N HIS A 83 21.22 -12.09 -22.00
CA HIS A 83 20.34 -12.22 -20.86
C HIS A 83 18.91 -11.81 -21.21
N TYR A 84 17.95 -12.64 -20.81
CA TYR A 84 16.51 -12.42 -20.96
C TYR A 84 15.87 -12.39 -19.57
N PRO A 85 15.72 -11.20 -18.93
CA PRO A 85 15.39 -11.09 -17.51
C PRO A 85 13.94 -11.47 -17.22
N ILE A 86 13.63 -12.75 -17.13
CA ILE A 86 12.28 -13.24 -16.78
C ILE A 86 11.91 -13.00 -15.32
N ILE A 87 12.89 -12.72 -14.45
CA ILE A 87 12.65 -12.37 -13.06
C ILE A 87 12.11 -10.94 -12.89
N THR A 88 12.48 -10.02 -13.78
CA THR A 88 12.11 -8.59 -13.66
C THR A 88 10.60 -8.36 -13.61
N PRO A 89 9.75 -8.97 -14.47
CA PRO A 89 8.29 -8.84 -14.37
C PRO A 89 7.74 -9.28 -13.01
N ARG A 90 8.30 -10.35 -12.41
CA ARG A 90 7.86 -10.91 -11.14
C ARG A 90 8.11 -9.94 -9.98
N VAL A 91 9.30 -9.36 -9.94
CA VAL A 91 9.62 -8.29 -8.98
C VAL A 91 8.69 -7.09 -9.19
N ASN A 92 8.47 -6.67 -10.44
CA ASN A 92 7.66 -5.50 -10.75
C ASN A 92 6.17 -5.69 -10.38
N VAL A 93 5.63 -6.91 -10.48
CA VAL A 93 4.27 -7.22 -10.00
C VAL A 93 4.16 -6.98 -8.51
N LEU A 94 5.09 -7.50 -7.70
CA LEU A 94 5.09 -7.31 -6.25
C LEU A 94 5.23 -5.82 -5.86
N VAL A 95 6.10 -5.08 -6.54
CA VAL A 95 6.22 -3.62 -6.33
C VAL A 95 4.93 -2.89 -6.74
N GLY A 96 4.25 -3.35 -7.80
CA GLY A 96 2.97 -2.81 -8.23
C GLY A 96 1.84 -3.08 -7.23
N GLU A 97 1.86 -4.23 -6.58
CA GLU A 97 0.92 -4.60 -5.51
C GLU A 97 1.15 -3.76 -4.26
N GLU A 98 2.40 -3.58 -3.83
CA GLU A 98 2.73 -2.69 -2.71
C GLU A 98 2.19 -1.27 -2.97
N LYS A 99 2.31 -0.76 -4.19
CA LYS A 99 1.76 0.56 -4.56
C LYS A 99 0.25 0.68 -4.33
N ARG A 100 -0.49 -0.42 -4.48
CA ARG A 100 -1.96 -0.47 -4.33
C ARG A 100 -2.39 -0.72 -2.90
N ARG A 101 -1.54 -1.34 -2.07
CA ARG A 101 -1.83 -1.62 -0.67
C ARG A 101 -2.01 -0.32 0.09
N LYS A 102 -3.09 -0.25 0.87
CA LYS A 102 -3.34 0.86 1.77
C LYS A 102 -2.62 0.57 3.09
N PHE A 103 -1.80 1.49 3.52
CA PHE A 103 -1.18 1.46 4.82
C PHE A 103 -1.89 2.49 5.70
N ASP A 104 -2.84 2.03 6.50
CA ASP A 104 -3.61 2.91 7.40
C ASP A 104 -2.93 3.01 8.76
N TRP A 105 -2.84 4.23 9.26
CA TRP A 105 -2.17 4.55 10.51
C TRP A 105 -2.87 5.71 11.22
N SER A 106 -2.80 5.70 12.54
CA SER A 106 -3.24 6.81 13.38
C SER A 106 -2.29 7.04 14.53
N VAL A 107 -2.10 8.30 14.88
CA VAL A 107 -1.30 8.73 16.02
C VAL A 107 -2.22 8.96 17.21
N GLN A 108 -1.89 8.35 18.35
CA GLN A 108 -2.60 8.48 19.60
C GLN A 108 -1.65 8.86 20.72
N ILE A 109 -2.12 9.59 21.72
CA ILE A 109 -1.34 9.92 22.90
C ILE A 109 -1.28 8.71 23.82
N ILE A 110 -0.06 8.35 24.26
CA ILE A 110 0.16 7.21 25.16
C ILE A 110 0.47 7.65 26.59
N ASN A 111 0.81 8.91 26.79
CA ASN A 111 1.19 9.45 28.10
C ASN A 111 0.03 9.29 29.11
N PRO A 112 0.19 8.50 30.23
CA PRO A 112 -0.87 8.27 31.21
C PRO A 112 -1.43 9.54 31.84
N ASP A 113 -0.57 10.53 32.10
CA ASP A 113 -0.98 11.80 32.70
C ASP A 113 -1.87 12.61 31.75
N THR A 114 -1.54 12.60 30.47
CA THR A 114 -2.34 13.29 29.46
C THR A 114 -3.64 12.56 29.18
N ILE A 115 -3.63 11.22 29.16
CA ILE A 115 -4.85 10.40 29.04
C ILE A 115 -5.81 10.71 30.21
N SER A 116 -5.27 10.87 31.42
CA SER A 116 -6.08 11.23 32.60
C SER A 116 -6.68 12.63 32.45
N LYS A 117 -5.92 13.61 31.96
CA LYS A 117 -6.41 14.96 31.64
C LYS A 117 -7.48 14.94 30.55
N ILE A 118 -7.28 14.17 29.47
CA ILE A 118 -8.29 14.01 28.41
C ILE A 118 -9.61 13.46 28.97
N LYS A 119 -9.55 12.50 29.90
CA LYS A 119 -10.74 11.98 30.59
C LYS A 119 -11.42 13.05 31.45
N GLU A 120 -10.66 13.86 32.18
CA GLU A 120 -11.19 14.99 32.94
C GLU A 120 -11.80 16.06 32.02
N ASP A 121 -11.15 16.38 30.92
CA ASP A 121 -11.65 17.37 29.96
C ASP A 121 -12.95 16.88 29.29
N LYS A 122 -13.03 15.61 28.92
CA LYS A 122 -14.29 14.99 28.48
C LYS A 122 -15.39 15.12 29.51
N LYS A 123 -15.08 14.85 30.78
CA LYS A 123 -16.04 14.98 31.86
C LYS A 123 -16.53 16.42 32.03
N LYS A 124 -15.61 17.40 32.01
CA LYS A 124 -15.97 18.84 32.08
C LYS A 124 -16.84 19.28 30.91
N LEU A 125 -16.55 18.75 29.68
CA LEU A 125 -17.38 19.05 28.50
C LEU A 125 -18.81 18.49 28.66
N VAL A 126 -18.95 17.28 29.21
CA VAL A 126 -20.27 16.69 29.49
C VAL A 126 -20.99 17.52 30.56
N GLU A 127 -20.30 17.90 31.66
CA GLU A 127 -20.87 18.74 32.74
C GLU A 127 -21.29 20.12 32.23
N ALA A 128 -20.46 20.76 31.38
CA ALA A 128 -20.78 22.05 30.79
C ALA A 128 -22.00 21.96 29.86
N LYS A 129 -22.10 20.92 29.05
CA LYS A 129 -23.26 20.71 28.16
C LYS A 129 -24.51 20.39 28.93
N LEU A 130 -24.42 19.62 30.01
CA LEU A 130 -25.53 19.33 30.90
C LEU A 130 -26.03 20.62 31.56
N MET A 131 -25.13 21.51 32.04
CA MET A 131 -25.50 22.81 32.58
C MET A 131 -26.16 23.73 31.55
N GLU A 132 -25.67 23.76 30.34
CA GLU A 132 -26.27 24.50 29.23
C GLU A 132 -27.71 24.02 28.96
N MET A 133 -27.90 22.68 28.90
CA MET A 133 -29.21 22.07 28.67
C MET A 133 -30.20 22.32 29.82
N LEU A 134 -29.74 22.28 31.08
CA LEU A 134 -30.56 22.56 32.22
C LEU A 134 -30.98 24.05 32.32
N GLN A 135 -30.26 24.98 31.67
CA GLN A 135 -30.60 26.39 31.56
C GLN A 135 -31.54 26.70 30.40
N SER A 136 -31.68 25.79 29.44
CA SER A 136 -32.58 25.88 28.30
C SER A 136 -33.95 25.27 28.70
N ASP A 137 -35.05 25.95 28.36
CA ASP A 137 -36.44 25.50 28.59
C ASP A 137 -36.83 24.35 27.64
N VAL A 138 -36.07 23.23 27.68
CA VAL A 138 -36.24 22.07 26.81
C VAL A 138 -37.06 21.01 27.58
N SER A 139 -37.92 20.29 26.89
CA SER A 139 -38.70 19.20 27.52
C SER A 139 -37.80 18.01 27.89
N ASP A 140 -38.16 17.29 28.96
CA ASP A 140 -37.40 16.15 29.51
C ASP A 140 -37.08 15.08 28.43
N ASP A 141 -38.01 14.82 27.51
CA ASP A 141 -37.83 13.86 26.39
C ASP A 141 -36.81 14.31 25.35
N GLU A 142 -36.71 15.62 25.13
CA GLU A 142 -35.71 16.19 24.21
C GLU A 142 -34.33 16.28 24.86
N LEU A 143 -34.30 16.52 26.17
CA LEU A 143 -33.08 16.56 26.95
C LEU A 143 -32.42 15.18 27.02
N GLU A 144 -33.19 14.11 27.19
CA GLU A 144 -32.68 12.74 27.16
C GLU A 144 -32.09 12.37 25.75
N LYS A 145 -32.76 12.74 24.67
CA LYS A 145 -32.29 12.51 23.31
C LYS A 145 -31.01 13.28 22.97
N GLU A 146 -30.90 14.53 23.42
CA GLU A 146 -29.70 15.33 23.22
C GLU A 146 -28.52 14.83 24.07
N LEU A 147 -28.76 14.37 25.28
CA LEU A 147 -27.76 13.76 26.15
C LEU A 147 -27.20 12.47 25.52
N ILE A 148 -28.05 11.62 24.96
CA ILE A 148 -27.64 10.43 24.26
C ILE A 148 -26.76 10.80 23.06
N LYS A 149 -27.18 11.75 22.21
CA LYS A 149 -26.39 12.23 21.06
C LYS A 149 -25.05 12.82 21.49
N TYR A 150 -25.02 13.57 22.58
CA TYR A 150 -23.77 14.14 23.08
C TYR A 150 -22.86 13.09 23.71
N GLY A 151 -23.45 12.08 24.37
CA GLY A 151 -22.74 10.90 24.87
C GLY A 151 -22.09 10.12 23.72
N ASP A 152 -22.81 9.91 22.63
CA ASP A 152 -22.29 9.29 21.43
C ASP A 152 -21.17 10.15 20.80
N TYR A 153 -21.35 11.45 20.71
CA TYR A 153 -20.29 12.36 20.27
C TYR A 153 -19.01 12.25 21.12
N ILE A 154 -19.14 12.23 22.45
CA ILE A 154 -17.98 12.12 23.36
C ILE A 154 -17.31 10.76 23.26
N ASN A 155 -18.07 9.68 23.09
CA ASN A 155 -17.53 8.33 23.04
C ASN A 155 -16.92 7.98 21.68
N PHE A 156 -17.55 8.42 20.60
CA PHE A 156 -17.19 8.01 19.24
C PHE A 156 -16.55 9.11 18.40
N ASP A 157 -16.95 10.37 18.57
CA ASP A 157 -16.57 11.49 17.70
C ASP A 157 -15.52 12.43 18.31
N TYR A 158 -15.37 12.42 19.62
CA TYR A 158 -14.42 13.31 20.29
C TYR A 158 -12.99 12.90 19.97
N GLN A 159 -12.27 13.69 19.22
CA GLN A 159 -10.83 13.61 19.05
C GLN A 159 -10.13 14.74 19.80
N ASP A 160 -9.13 14.38 20.59
CA ASP A 160 -8.30 15.38 21.25
C ASP A 160 -7.58 16.24 20.18
N MET A 161 -7.57 17.56 20.40
CA MET A 161 -6.96 18.50 19.44
C MET A 161 -5.46 18.22 19.23
N ARG A 162 -4.76 17.72 20.24
CA ARG A 162 -3.34 17.33 20.17
C ARG A 162 -3.15 16.12 19.25
N GLU A 163 -4.00 15.09 19.37
CA GLU A 163 -3.98 13.93 18.47
C GLU A 163 -4.32 14.35 17.03
N LYS A 164 -5.33 15.19 16.86
CA LYS A 164 -5.71 15.71 15.54
C LYS A 164 -4.58 16.49 14.89
N ARG A 165 -3.92 17.38 15.63
CA ARG A 165 -2.76 18.16 15.18
C ARG A 165 -1.58 17.24 14.84
N ALA A 166 -1.31 16.20 15.65
CA ALA A 166 -0.25 15.24 15.39
C ALA A 166 -0.50 14.43 14.09
N ASN A 167 -1.74 13.96 13.87
CA ASN A 167 -2.12 13.27 12.65
C ASN A 167 -1.99 14.18 11.41
N LEU A 168 -2.41 15.46 11.50
CA LEU A 168 -2.24 16.42 10.41
C LEU A 168 -0.78 16.70 10.10
N LEU A 169 0.06 16.84 11.14
CA LEU A 169 1.50 17.04 10.99
C LEU A 169 2.16 15.85 10.29
N MET A 170 1.81 14.64 10.69
CA MET A 170 2.31 13.42 10.07
C MET A 170 1.92 13.34 8.60
N ARG A 171 0.65 13.58 8.27
CA ARG A 171 0.18 13.64 6.87
C ARG A 171 0.97 14.68 6.06
N HIS A 172 1.21 15.85 6.64
CA HIS A 172 2.02 16.90 6.01
C HIS A 172 3.45 16.44 5.72
N TYR A 173 4.16 15.86 6.70
CA TYR A 173 5.52 15.36 6.51
C TYR A 173 5.60 14.20 5.52
N ILE A 174 4.69 13.24 5.60
CA ILE A 174 4.64 12.11 4.65
C ILE A 174 4.50 12.60 3.21
N SER A 175 3.67 13.61 2.99
CA SER A 175 3.50 14.25 1.67
C SER A 175 4.72 15.08 1.28
N LYS A 176 5.20 15.97 2.17
CA LYS A 176 6.36 16.86 1.93
C LYS A 176 7.63 16.07 1.60
N LEU A 177 7.86 14.97 2.30
CA LEU A 177 9.05 14.13 2.15
C LEU A 177 8.90 13.05 1.07
N ASN A 178 7.75 12.99 0.38
CA ASN A 178 7.46 11.96 -0.63
C ASN A 178 7.73 10.53 -0.14
N MET A 179 7.42 10.23 1.14
CA MET A 179 7.78 8.97 1.78
C MET A 179 7.20 7.76 1.06
N LYS A 180 5.98 7.88 0.51
CA LYS A 180 5.32 6.79 -0.23
C LYS A 180 6.16 6.28 -1.41
N ILE A 181 6.74 7.19 -2.21
CA ILE A 181 7.59 6.82 -3.34
C ILE A 181 8.89 6.18 -2.85
N GLN A 182 9.47 6.72 -1.79
CA GLN A 182 10.70 6.19 -1.22
C GLN A 182 10.50 4.79 -0.62
N PHE A 183 9.35 4.50 0.01
CA PHE A 183 9.00 3.16 0.49
C PHE A 183 8.87 2.15 -0.65
N GLN A 184 8.22 2.52 -1.76
CA GLN A 184 8.14 1.66 -2.95
C GLN A 184 9.52 1.32 -3.51
N GLN A 185 10.42 2.32 -3.56
CA GLN A 185 11.80 2.10 -3.99
C GLN A 185 12.57 1.22 -3.00
N GLY A 186 12.36 1.39 -1.69
CA GLY A 186 12.96 0.58 -0.65
C GLY A 186 12.48 -0.88 -0.71
N PHE A 187 11.20 -1.12 -0.91
CA PHE A 187 10.65 -2.46 -1.11
C PHE A 187 11.25 -3.14 -2.34
N LYS A 188 11.40 -2.40 -3.44
CA LYS A 188 12.10 -2.89 -4.62
C LYS A 188 13.55 -3.29 -4.30
N ASP A 189 14.28 -2.47 -3.54
CA ASP A 189 15.64 -2.78 -3.12
C ASP A 189 15.67 -4.03 -2.23
N ALA A 190 14.69 -4.20 -1.35
CA ALA A 190 14.55 -5.38 -0.50
C ALA A 190 14.35 -6.67 -1.32
N LEU A 191 13.50 -6.65 -2.33
CA LEU A 191 13.26 -7.80 -3.20
C LEU A 191 14.50 -8.19 -4.01
N ILE A 192 15.34 -7.22 -4.41
CA ILE A 192 16.51 -7.43 -5.25
C ILE A 192 17.78 -7.66 -4.42
N MET A 193 18.02 -6.82 -3.40
CA MET A 193 19.26 -6.79 -2.62
C MET A 193 19.11 -7.32 -1.20
N GLY A 194 17.87 -7.62 -0.78
CA GLY A 194 17.56 -8.22 0.53
C GLY A 194 17.54 -7.25 1.69
N GLU A 195 17.67 -5.96 1.46
CA GLU A 195 17.65 -4.94 2.50
C GLU A 195 16.91 -3.69 2.01
N GLU A 196 16.12 -3.10 2.89
CA GLU A 196 15.59 -1.75 2.74
C GLU A 196 16.08 -0.88 3.90
N ILE A 197 16.54 0.32 3.61
CA ILE A 197 17.18 1.19 4.59
C ILE A 197 16.76 2.63 4.37
N TYR A 198 16.38 3.28 5.46
CA TYR A 198 15.92 4.67 5.48
C TYR A 198 16.66 5.45 6.55
N MET A 199 16.87 6.73 6.30
CA MET A 199 17.52 7.64 7.23
C MET A 199 16.68 8.87 7.45
N PHE A 200 16.54 9.23 8.72
CA PHE A 200 16.03 10.51 9.17
C PHE A 200 17.18 11.38 9.67
N ASP A 201 17.17 12.63 9.28
CA ASP A 201 18.09 13.62 9.79
C ASP A 201 17.40 14.96 9.96
N ILE A 202 18.06 15.90 10.65
CA ILE A 202 17.62 17.27 10.79
C ILE A 202 18.64 18.15 10.09
N VAL A 203 18.22 18.81 9.03
CA VAL A 203 19.05 19.75 8.25
C VAL A 203 18.41 21.12 8.33
N ASN A 204 19.15 22.11 8.77
CA ASN A 204 18.68 23.50 8.95
C ASN A 204 17.41 23.60 9.81
N GLY A 205 17.25 22.64 10.73
CA GLY A 205 16.11 22.57 11.65
C GLY A 205 14.81 22.07 11.05
N ASP A 206 14.85 21.44 9.88
CA ASP A 206 13.74 20.74 9.27
C ASP A 206 14.03 19.23 9.16
N VAL A 207 12.97 18.42 9.15
CA VAL A 207 13.07 16.97 9.04
C VAL A 207 13.40 16.58 7.61
N VAL A 208 14.40 15.73 7.43
CA VAL A 208 14.77 15.13 6.15
C VAL A 208 14.62 13.62 6.24
N PHE A 209 14.08 13.03 5.19
CA PHE A 209 13.91 11.59 5.03
C PHE A 209 14.54 11.16 3.70
N GLU A 210 15.42 10.18 3.76
CA GLU A 210 16.13 9.66 2.59
C GLU A 210 16.13 8.13 2.60
N LYS A 211 15.78 7.54 1.46
CA LYS A 211 16.02 6.11 1.22
C LYS A 211 17.50 5.91 0.88
N LEU A 212 18.17 5.09 1.66
CA LEU A 212 19.58 4.75 1.44
C LEU A 212 19.71 3.58 0.45
N ASN A 213 20.76 3.61 -0.36
CA ASN A 213 21.09 2.49 -1.24
C ASN A 213 21.81 1.40 -0.44
N PRO A 214 21.29 0.13 -0.40
CA PRO A 214 21.92 -0.96 0.34
C PRO A 214 23.35 -1.31 -0.10
N LEU A 215 23.77 -0.88 -1.29
CA LEU A 215 25.15 -1.01 -1.74
C LEU A 215 26.12 -0.05 -1.04
N LYS A 216 25.61 1.02 -0.43
CA LYS A 216 26.40 2.08 0.21
C LYS A 216 26.31 2.03 1.74
N VAL A 217 25.56 1.06 2.28
CA VAL A 217 25.38 0.91 3.74
C VAL A 217 26.00 -0.38 4.20
N HIS A 218 26.84 -0.28 5.24
CA HIS A 218 27.50 -1.42 5.86
C HIS A 218 27.19 -1.44 7.35
N THR A 219 26.59 -2.54 7.79
CA THR A 219 26.30 -2.77 9.20
C THR A 219 27.36 -3.71 9.78
N LEU A 220 27.91 -3.34 10.92
CA LEU A 220 28.90 -4.13 11.61
C LEU A 220 28.44 -4.37 13.05
N ARG A 221 28.80 -5.53 13.60
CA ARG A 221 28.43 -5.94 14.97
C ARG A 221 26.91 -5.97 15.16
N SER A 222 26.18 -6.48 14.15
CA SER A 222 24.72 -6.53 14.13
C SER A 222 24.14 -7.73 14.89
N GLY A 223 24.95 -8.69 15.29
CA GLY A 223 24.45 -9.97 15.81
C GLY A 223 23.59 -10.71 14.77
N PHE A 224 22.52 -11.35 15.23
CA PHE A 224 21.56 -12.06 14.37
C PHE A 224 20.22 -11.29 14.22
N SER A 225 20.24 -9.98 14.41
CA SER A 225 19.03 -9.19 14.25
C SER A 225 18.75 -8.86 12.80
N ASN A 226 17.47 -8.95 12.41
CA ASN A 226 16.99 -8.55 11.09
C ASN A 226 16.78 -7.03 10.97
N LYS A 227 16.97 -6.27 12.06
CA LYS A 227 16.84 -4.82 12.09
C LYS A 227 18.19 -4.16 11.96
N ILE A 228 18.31 -3.22 11.06
CA ILE A 228 19.54 -2.46 10.84
C ILE A 228 19.93 -1.63 12.07
N GLU A 229 18.96 -1.07 12.78
CA GLU A 229 19.15 -0.23 13.97
C GLU A 229 19.67 -1.00 15.20
N ASP A 230 19.60 -2.32 15.20
CA ASP A 230 20.17 -3.12 16.30
C ASP A 230 21.70 -3.25 16.20
N SER A 231 22.27 -2.90 15.04
CA SER A 231 23.71 -2.91 14.83
C SER A 231 24.42 -1.90 15.74
N ASP A 232 25.59 -2.23 16.24
CA ASP A 232 26.38 -1.29 17.03
C ASP A 232 27.03 -0.21 16.16
N VAL A 233 27.30 -0.52 14.89
CA VAL A 233 27.96 0.39 13.94
C VAL A 233 27.24 0.32 12.58
N ILE A 234 26.92 1.50 12.07
CA ILE A 234 26.34 1.68 10.72
C ILE A 234 27.26 2.64 9.97
N ILE A 235 27.78 2.22 8.83
CA ILE A 235 28.66 3.00 7.96
C ILE A 235 27.92 3.28 6.65
N LEU A 236 27.86 4.56 6.28
CA LEU A 236 27.41 5.01 4.96
C LEU A 236 28.65 5.44 4.17
N ASP A 237 28.96 4.71 3.12
CA ASP A 237 30.13 4.93 2.30
C ASP A 237 29.70 5.32 0.88
N ASP A 238 29.91 6.58 0.53
CA ASP A 238 29.42 7.15 -0.71
C ASP A 238 30.45 8.09 -1.34
N PHE A 239 30.29 8.37 -2.63
CA PHE A 239 31.06 9.34 -3.36
C PHE A 239 30.19 10.56 -3.70
N TRP A 240 30.62 11.73 -3.28
CA TRP A 240 29.91 12.97 -3.47
C TRP A 240 30.73 13.94 -4.31
N SER A 241 30.05 14.72 -5.13
CA SER A 241 30.72 15.83 -5.82
C SER A 241 31.24 16.88 -4.82
N PRO A 242 32.34 17.57 -5.12
CA PRO A 242 32.86 18.65 -4.26
C PRO A 242 31.80 19.69 -3.90
N GLY A 243 30.97 20.11 -4.88
CA GLY A 243 29.86 21.05 -4.63
C GLY A 243 28.85 20.54 -3.61
N LYS A 244 28.42 19.26 -3.68
CA LYS A 244 27.51 18.66 -2.70
C LYS A 244 28.13 18.61 -1.30
N ILE A 245 29.44 18.37 -1.20
CA ILE A 245 30.17 18.37 0.09
C ILE A 245 30.17 19.79 0.67
N GLN A 246 30.49 20.79 -0.13
CA GLN A 246 30.48 22.19 0.29
C GLN A 246 29.10 22.63 0.73
N ASP A 247 28.04 22.35 -0.04
CA ASP A 247 26.67 22.69 0.33
C ASP A 247 26.21 22.06 1.64
N THR A 248 26.63 20.81 1.90
CA THR A 248 26.20 20.08 3.09
C THR A 248 26.98 20.48 4.34
N TYR A 249 28.27 20.75 4.19
CA TYR A 249 29.20 20.95 5.31
C TYR A 249 29.85 22.35 5.33
N TYR A 250 29.26 23.35 4.67
CA TYR A 250 29.84 24.69 4.51
C TYR A 250 30.24 25.36 5.85
N ASN A 251 29.51 25.08 6.92
CA ASN A 251 29.81 25.63 8.24
C ASN A 251 30.94 24.90 8.99
N ASP A 252 31.24 23.68 8.58
CA ASP A 252 32.19 22.80 9.28
C ASP A 252 33.53 22.70 8.56
N LEU A 253 33.57 23.10 7.27
CA LEU A 253 34.79 23.09 6.45
C LEU A 253 35.57 24.37 6.65
N SER A 254 36.89 24.26 6.84
CA SER A 254 37.81 25.38 6.80
C SER A 254 38.13 25.80 5.37
N ASP A 255 38.53 27.06 5.16
CA ASP A 255 38.93 27.59 3.83
C ASP A 255 40.02 26.76 3.15
N LEU A 256 40.92 26.18 3.94
CA LEU A 256 41.97 25.28 3.48
C LEU A 256 41.40 23.94 2.96
N GLU A 257 40.38 23.39 3.62
CA GLU A 257 39.72 22.16 3.21
C GLU A 257 38.86 22.35 1.97
N VAL A 258 38.17 23.49 1.87
CA VAL A 258 37.44 23.89 0.67
C VAL A 258 38.38 24.01 -0.53
N LYS A 259 39.52 24.67 -0.35
CA LYS A 259 40.53 24.80 -1.40
C LYS A 259 41.08 23.44 -1.83
N LYS A 260 41.34 22.54 -0.90
CA LYS A 260 41.77 21.17 -1.20
C LYS A 260 40.69 20.36 -1.95
N LEU A 261 39.42 20.57 -1.66
CA LEU A 261 38.31 19.97 -2.40
C LEU A 261 38.26 20.45 -3.84
N ASP A 262 38.40 21.78 -4.05
CA ASP A 262 38.35 22.37 -5.38
C ASP A 262 39.56 22.00 -6.24
N GLU A 263 40.73 21.88 -5.62
CA GLU A 263 41.97 21.45 -6.29
C GLU A 263 42.05 19.92 -6.51
N GLY A 264 41.03 19.15 -6.05
CA GLY A 264 41.07 17.69 -6.11
C GLY A 264 42.12 17.04 -5.22
N SER A 265 42.81 17.82 -4.37
CA SER A 265 43.94 17.35 -3.55
C SER A 265 43.51 16.57 -2.28
N MET A 266 42.23 16.57 -1.93
CA MET A 266 41.67 15.68 -0.88
C MET A 266 41.72 14.21 -1.24
N THR A 267 42.04 13.92 -2.48
CA THR A 267 41.98 12.59 -3.07
C THR A 267 43.17 11.71 -2.68
N GLY A 268 44.18 12.24 -2.06
CA GLY A 268 45.42 11.50 -1.85
C GLY A 268 46.12 11.15 -3.17
N GLY A 269 45.79 11.88 -4.23
CA GLY A 269 46.44 11.75 -5.52
C GLY A 269 47.95 11.87 -5.34
N TYR A 270 48.68 11.00 -5.98
CA TYR A 270 50.12 11.07 -6.04
C TYR A 270 50.51 12.36 -6.74
N THR A 271 51.10 13.29 -6.00
CA THR A 271 51.75 14.45 -6.59
C THR A 271 53.19 14.00 -6.80
N ASN A 272 53.58 13.82 -8.06
CA ASN A 272 54.95 13.60 -8.43
C ASN A 272 55.83 14.76 -7.90
N ALA A 273 57.11 14.48 -7.72
CA ALA A 273 58.07 15.48 -7.26
C ALA A 273 58.04 16.78 -8.07
N ASP A 274 57.45 16.75 -9.25
CA ASP A 274 57.30 17.90 -10.17
C ASP A 274 55.96 18.66 -9.98
N GLY A 275 55.15 18.31 -8.97
CA GLY A 275 53.89 19.03 -8.70
C GLY A 275 52.73 18.69 -9.66
N VAL A 276 52.88 17.73 -10.57
CA VAL A 276 51.84 17.25 -11.46
C VAL A 276 51.06 16.16 -10.76
N THR A 277 49.80 16.40 -10.52
CA THR A 277 48.86 15.37 -10.16
C THR A 277 48.62 14.53 -11.40
N GLU A 278 49.31 13.41 -11.58
CA GLU A 278 48.96 12.49 -12.65
C GLU A 278 47.55 12.04 -12.41
N ALA A 279 46.63 12.49 -13.26
CA ALA A 279 45.40 11.82 -13.52
C ALA A 279 45.82 10.39 -13.86
N ILE A 280 45.28 9.43 -13.12
CA ILE A 280 45.65 8.03 -13.24
C ILE A 280 45.55 7.63 -14.71
N ASP A 281 46.68 7.33 -15.29
CA ASP A 281 46.80 6.66 -16.56
C ASP A 281 45.98 5.37 -16.49
N ASP A 282 45.04 5.17 -17.41
CA ASP A 282 44.12 4.02 -17.46
C ASP A 282 44.79 2.66 -17.28
N GLU A 283 46.09 2.60 -17.38
CA GLU A 283 46.88 1.39 -17.22
C GLU A 283 47.61 1.25 -15.87
N GLY A 284 47.92 2.36 -15.15
CA GLY A 284 48.81 2.32 -13.99
C GLY A 284 48.19 1.82 -12.70
N GLY A 285 46.98 2.19 -12.42
CA GLY A 285 46.27 1.82 -11.19
C GLY A 285 45.74 0.37 -11.17
N LEU A 286 45.51 -0.20 -12.33
CA LEU A 286 44.97 -1.56 -12.49
C LEU A 286 46.04 -2.64 -12.31
N ARG A 287 47.31 -2.33 -12.56
CA ARG A 287 48.41 -3.32 -12.48
C ARG A 287 48.68 -3.85 -11.08
N ILE A 288 48.39 -3.11 -10.04
CA ILE A 288 48.79 -3.45 -8.65
C ILE A 288 47.85 -4.46 -7.98
N LEU A 289 46.55 -4.45 -8.32
CA LEU A 289 45.58 -5.39 -7.76
C LEU A 289 45.34 -6.63 -8.64
N GLY A 290 45.97 -6.69 -9.81
CA GLY A 290 45.59 -7.61 -10.85
C GLY A 290 44.35 -7.09 -11.60
N ARG A 291 44.44 -6.94 -12.91
CA ARG A 291 43.38 -6.36 -13.75
C ARG A 291 42.04 -7.03 -13.56
N GLU A 292 42.00 -8.35 -13.45
CA GLU A 292 40.77 -9.12 -13.24
C GLU A 292 40.11 -8.87 -11.90
N ALA A 293 40.85 -8.68 -10.81
CA ALA A 293 40.30 -8.39 -9.49
C ALA A 293 39.74 -6.96 -9.43
N MET A 294 40.35 -6.03 -10.14
CA MET A 294 39.89 -4.63 -10.20
C MET A 294 38.71 -4.47 -11.13
N ASP A 295 38.70 -5.10 -12.29
CA ASP A 295 37.57 -5.10 -13.19
C ASP A 295 36.32 -5.72 -12.52
N SER A 296 36.48 -6.85 -11.86
CA SER A 296 35.42 -7.48 -11.06
C SER A 296 34.89 -6.56 -9.95
N TYR A 297 35.78 -5.79 -9.30
CA TYR A 297 35.41 -4.86 -8.27
C TYR A 297 34.68 -3.63 -8.84
N ILE A 298 35.16 -3.06 -9.94
CA ILE A 298 34.54 -1.94 -10.65
C ILE A 298 33.14 -2.36 -11.16
N GLU A 299 33.06 -3.51 -11.81
CA GLU A 299 31.77 -4.04 -12.29
C GLU A 299 30.79 -4.31 -11.15
N SER A 300 31.27 -4.83 -10.00
CA SER A 300 30.41 -5.17 -8.87
C SER A 300 29.91 -3.95 -8.09
N THR A 301 30.75 -2.92 -7.94
CA THR A 301 30.41 -1.75 -7.10
C THR A 301 30.08 -0.49 -7.87
N GLY A 302 30.48 -0.40 -9.13
CA GLY A 302 30.39 0.80 -9.94
C GLY A 302 31.26 1.95 -9.43
N VAL A 303 32.24 1.64 -8.62
CA VAL A 303 33.16 2.60 -8.00
C VAL A 303 34.58 2.32 -8.48
N PHE A 304 35.18 3.31 -9.05
CA PHE A 304 36.57 3.27 -9.45
C PHE A 304 37.45 3.73 -8.26
N THR A 305 38.18 2.81 -7.67
CA THR A 305 39.21 3.12 -6.70
C THR A 305 40.56 2.82 -7.32
N SER A 306 41.33 3.82 -7.64
CA SER A 306 42.70 3.60 -8.04
C SER A 306 43.56 3.32 -6.81
N VAL A 307 44.37 2.27 -6.91
CA VAL A 307 45.43 2.00 -5.95
C VAL A 307 46.72 2.38 -6.63
N ASN A 308 47.45 3.33 -6.05
CA ASN A 308 48.76 3.72 -6.60
C ASN A 308 49.84 2.67 -6.37
N SER A 309 51.00 2.84 -7.02
CA SER A 309 52.15 1.93 -6.92
C SER A 309 52.65 1.64 -5.46
N GLU A 310 52.19 2.43 -4.50
CA GLU A 310 52.52 2.25 -3.07
C GLU A 310 51.40 1.52 -2.29
N GLY A 311 50.34 1.00 -2.97
CA GLY A 311 49.22 0.31 -2.33
C GLY A 311 48.27 1.26 -1.56
N ARG A 312 48.31 2.57 -1.83
CA ARG A 312 47.45 3.54 -1.16
C ARG A 312 46.14 3.69 -1.96
N ASN A 313 45.02 3.52 -1.28
CA ASN A 313 43.69 3.72 -1.86
C ASN A 313 43.51 5.20 -2.19
N THR A 314 43.08 5.51 -3.38
CA THR A 314 42.61 6.83 -3.72
C THR A 314 41.16 6.98 -3.25
N TYR A 315 40.87 8.13 -2.68
CA TYR A 315 39.55 8.47 -2.13
C TYR A 315 38.69 9.24 -3.13
N THR A 316 38.91 9.03 -4.43
CA THR A 316 38.14 9.60 -5.54
C THR A 316 37.66 8.53 -6.51
N ASP A 317 36.51 8.79 -7.14
CA ASP A 317 36.04 8.00 -8.28
C ASP A 317 36.56 8.57 -9.61
N SER A 318 36.27 7.87 -10.72
CA SER A 318 36.64 8.28 -12.08
C SER A 318 36.01 9.61 -12.54
N TYR A 319 35.00 10.11 -11.82
CA TYR A 319 34.31 11.38 -12.11
C TYR A 319 34.80 12.54 -11.25
N GLY A 320 35.80 12.35 -10.43
CA GLY A 320 36.31 13.37 -9.51
C GLY A 320 35.47 13.55 -8.24
N ASN A 321 34.52 12.66 -7.97
CA ASN A 321 33.79 12.69 -6.71
C ASN A 321 34.66 12.20 -5.56
N VAL A 322 34.52 12.80 -4.40
CA VAL A 322 35.29 12.49 -3.21
C VAL A 322 34.50 11.55 -2.31
N ARG A 323 35.19 10.57 -1.76
CA ARG A 323 34.60 9.61 -0.82
C ARG A 323 34.22 10.29 0.48
N VAL A 324 32.96 10.11 0.88
CA VAL A 324 32.38 10.59 2.12
C VAL A 324 31.94 9.40 2.94
N LEU A 325 32.63 9.12 4.01
CA LEU A 325 32.31 8.07 4.95
C LEU A 325 31.59 8.67 6.15
N ARG A 326 30.31 8.37 6.29
CA ARG A 326 29.49 8.75 7.45
C ARG A 326 29.32 7.55 8.36
N MET A 327 29.69 7.67 9.61
CA MET A 327 29.61 6.59 10.59
C MET A 327 28.65 6.96 11.72
N PHE A 328 27.81 6.01 12.09
CA PHE A 328 26.99 6.04 13.30
C PHE A 328 27.42 4.88 14.19
N TRP A 329 27.68 5.14 15.47
CA TRP A 329 28.06 4.09 16.39
C TRP A 329 27.45 4.26 17.76
N LYS A 330 27.18 3.14 18.40
CA LYS A 330 26.60 3.07 19.73
C LYS A 330 27.70 3.20 20.77
N SER A 331 27.56 4.14 21.68
CA SER A 331 28.44 4.36 22.82
C SER A 331 27.64 4.46 24.12
N MET A 332 28.29 4.54 25.26
CA MET A 332 27.63 4.66 26.54
C MET A 332 27.81 6.05 27.12
N LYS A 333 26.70 6.64 27.62
CA LYS A 333 26.72 7.90 28.38
C LYS A 333 26.50 7.62 29.84
N LYS A 334 27.37 8.19 30.68
CA LYS A 334 27.22 8.13 32.12
C LYS A 334 26.15 9.15 32.55
N VAL A 335 25.12 8.66 33.24
CA VAL A 335 24.01 9.48 33.76
C VAL A 335 23.85 9.17 35.25
N ILE A 336 23.61 10.19 36.05
CA ILE A 336 23.35 10.06 37.48
C ILE A 336 21.84 10.10 37.69
N LYS A 337 21.29 8.97 38.17
CA LYS A 337 19.90 8.92 38.67
C LYS A 337 19.91 9.41 40.09
N VAL A 338 19.26 10.55 40.35
CA VAL A 338 19.16 11.13 41.70
C VAL A 338 17.73 10.88 42.20
N GLU A 339 17.63 10.25 43.35
CA GLU A 339 16.39 10.06 44.09
C GLU A 339 16.34 11.04 45.25
N TYR A 340 15.28 11.79 45.38
CA TYR A 340 15.08 12.79 46.45
C TYR A 340 13.63 12.81 46.89
N PHE A 341 13.38 13.36 48.05
CA PHE A 341 12.02 13.58 48.55
C PHE A 341 11.59 15.01 48.26
N ASP A 342 10.40 15.17 47.70
CA ASP A 342 9.81 16.45 47.44
C ASP A 342 9.34 17.09 48.80
N ASP A 343 9.00 18.37 48.79
CA ASP A 343 8.51 19.11 49.97
C ASP A 343 7.24 18.49 50.58
N LEU A 344 6.53 17.64 49.79
CA LEU A 344 5.38 16.83 50.19
C LEU A 344 5.74 15.42 50.72
N GLY A 345 7.03 15.10 50.89
CA GLY A 345 7.52 13.78 51.31
C GLY A 345 7.37 12.68 50.26
N LYS A 346 7.06 13.02 49.04
CA LYS A 346 6.93 12.05 47.91
C LYS A 346 8.28 11.81 47.26
N LYS A 347 8.63 10.53 47.06
CA LYS A 347 9.89 10.15 46.41
C LYS A 347 9.83 10.55 44.93
N GLN A 348 10.78 11.38 44.51
CA GLN A 348 10.95 11.85 43.16
C GLN A 348 12.28 11.35 42.58
N VAL A 349 12.32 11.17 41.25
CA VAL A 349 13.51 10.73 40.51
C VAL A 349 13.86 11.78 39.47
N LYS A 350 15.10 12.17 39.40
CA LYS A 350 15.63 13.04 38.35
C LYS A 350 16.92 12.45 37.75
N PHE A 351 17.14 12.67 36.46
CA PHE A 351 18.37 12.28 35.76
C PHE A 351 19.25 13.50 35.56
N ARG A 352 20.52 13.38 35.91
CA ARG A 352 21.51 14.46 35.83
C ARG A 352 22.75 14.02 35.04
N SER A 353 23.52 15.01 34.55
CA SER A 353 24.80 14.78 33.88
C SER A 353 25.82 14.24 34.84
N GLU A 354 26.93 13.72 34.31
CA GLU A 354 28.02 13.15 35.12
C GLU A 354 28.72 14.14 36.08
N ASP A 355 28.57 15.44 35.81
CA ASP A 355 29.17 16.53 36.58
C ASP A 355 28.29 17.03 37.76
N TYR A 356 27.11 16.41 37.95
CA TYR A 356 26.17 16.84 38.98
C TYR A 356 26.71 16.57 40.40
N VAL A 357 26.76 17.62 41.21
CA VAL A 357 27.10 17.53 42.62
C VAL A 357 25.79 17.31 43.40
N LEU A 358 25.78 16.28 44.25
CA LEU A 358 24.65 15.93 45.10
C LEU A 358 24.38 16.98 46.18
N ASP A 359 23.13 17.37 46.33
CA ASP A 359 22.68 18.18 47.40
C ASP A 359 22.41 17.32 48.65
N LYS A 360 23.34 17.36 49.60
CA LYS A 360 23.26 16.54 50.81
C LYS A 360 22.18 17.05 51.78
N GLU A 361 21.81 18.33 51.67
CA GLU A 361 20.79 18.94 52.55
C GLU A 361 19.38 18.42 52.19
N ARG A 362 19.13 18.09 50.92
CA ARG A 362 17.87 17.50 50.46
C ARG A 362 17.82 15.96 50.56
N GLY A 363 18.81 15.35 51.16
CA GLY A 363 18.83 13.88 51.28
C GLY A 363 18.94 13.14 49.95
N GLU A 364 19.55 13.76 48.92
CA GLU A 364 19.68 13.17 47.60
C GLU A 364 20.58 11.92 47.64
N THR A 365 20.06 10.84 47.09
CA THR A 365 20.82 9.61 46.84
C THR A 365 21.06 9.43 45.35
N SER A 366 22.26 8.93 44.97
CA SER A 366 22.57 8.79 43.56
C SER A 366 22.90 7.35 43.18
N THR A 367 22.46 6.97 41.99
CA THR A 367 22.84 5.71 41.31
C THR A 367 23.43 6.05 39.94
N VAL A 368 24.60 5.51 39.63
CA VAL A 368 25.23 5.70 38.33
C VAL A 368 24.64 4.71 37.32
N LEU A 369 24.10 5.24 36.24
CA LEU A 369 23.57 4.47 35.10
C LEU A 369 24.42 4.74 33.86
N TRP A 370 24.57 3.70 33.05
CA TRP A 370 25.16 3.81 31.72
C TRP A 370 24.04 3.61 30.70
N VAL A 371 23.76 4.68 29.93
CA VAL A 371 22.68 4.71 28.96
C VAL A 371 23.29 4.72 27.55
N PRO A 372 22.78 3.93 26.60
CA PRO A 372 23.26 3.96 25.22
C PRO A 372 23.07 5.34 24.60
N GLN A 373 24.07 5.77 23.87
CA GLN A 373 24.10 7.05 23.15
C GLN A 373 24.70 6.84 21.78
N TRP A 374 23.98 7.24 20.74
CA TRP A 374 24.50 7.22 19.39
C TRP A 374 25.39 8.44 19.10
N TRP A 375 26.48 8.18 18.44
CA TRP A 375 27.40 9.17 17.94
C TRP A 375 27.36 9.19 16.42
N LYS A 376 27.63 10.34 15.81
CA LYS A 376 27.88 10.50 14.39
C LYS A 376 29.25 11.07 14.16
N GLY A 377 29.82 10.76 13.00
CA GLY A 377 31.06 11.35 12.52
C GLY A 377 31.16 11.20 11.01
N VAL A 378 31.82 12.13 10.38
CA VAL A 378 32.02 12.17 8.94
C VAL A 378 33.53 12.26 8.66
N LYS A 379 34.01 11.41 7.75
CA LYS A 379 35.36 11.48 7.20
C LYS A 379 35.27 11.71 5.70
N ILE A 380 35.87 12.78 5.23
CA ILE A 380 35.91 13.17 3.82
C ILE A 380 37.33 12.95 3.32
N GLY A 381 37.45 12.20 2.25
CA GLY A 381 38.75 11.81 1.72
C GLY A 381 39.61 11.12 2.77
N LYS A 382 40.88 11.48 2.83
CA LYS A 382 41.87 10.80 3.69
C LYS A 382 41.90 11.30 5.13
N ASP A 383 41.91 12.62 5.32
CA ASP A 383 42.31 13.25 6.58
C ASP A 383 41.31 14.29 7.13
N THR A 384 40.18 14.53 6.49
CA THR A 384 39.21 15.52 6.94
C THR A 384 38.15 14.87 7.78
N TYR A 385 38.02 15.34 9.03
CA TYR A 385 37.09 14.78 10.02
C TYR A 385 36.12 15.86 10.48
N LEU A 386 34.84 15.66 10.24
CA LEU A 386 33.78 16.62 10.53
C LEU A 386 32.70 16.03 11.43
N GLN A 387 32.00 16.91 12.16
CA GLN A 387 30.79 16.60 12.93
C GLN A 387 30.89 15.39 13.85
N ILE A 388 32.04 15.14 14.50
CA ILE A 388 32.17 14.02 15.43
C ILE A 388 31.55 14.39 16.77
N LYS A 389 30.26 14.10 16.92
CA LYS A 389 29.45 14.49 18.09
C LYS A 389 28.33 13.47 18.34
N PRO A 390 27.71 13.50 19.53
CA PRO A 390 26.49 12.75 19.75
C PRO A 390 25.43 13.12 18.70
N LYS A 391 24.71 12.12 18.18
CA LYS A 391 23.63 12.36 17.20
C LYS A 391 22.52 13.18 17.86
N GLU A 392 21.96 14.14 17.14
CA GLU A 392 20.90 15.02 17.65
C GLU A 392 19.57 14.26 17.81
N ILE A 393 19.29 13.35 16.90
CA ILE A 393 18.05 12.56 16.89
C ILE A 393 18.23 11.39 17.85
N GLN A 394 18.05 11.65 19.13
CA GLN A 394 18.10 10.63 20.16
C GLN A 394 16.98 10.87 21.16
N TYR A 395 16.04 9.96 21.21
CA TYR A 395 14.94 9.98 22.14
C TYR A 395 14.99 8.74 23.02
N ASN A 396 15.20 8.94 24.30
CA ASN A 396 15.16 7.89 25.29
C ASN A 396 13.86 8.03 26.08
N LYS A 397 13.01 7.01 26.03
CA LYS A 397 11.81 6.95 26.87
C LYS A 397 12.21 6.74 28.34
N ILE A 398 11.48 7.37 29.24
CA ILE A 398 11.73 7.22 30.69
C ILE A 398 11.56 5.76 31.11
N ASP A 399 10.56 5.07 30.55
CA ASP A 399 10.24 3.67 30.83
C ASP A 399 11.25 2.70 30.23
N GLN A 400 11.92 3.07 29.12
CA GLN A 400 12.88 2.26 28.40
C GLN A 400 14.15 3.06 28.06
N PRO A 401 14.99 3.39 29.02
CA PRO A 401 16.18 4.23 28.80
C PRO A 401 17.22 3.55 27.89
N SER A 402 17.14 2.23 27.72
CA SER A 402 18.03 1.46 26.84
C SER A 402 17.61 1.54 25.36
N PHE A 403 16.39 1.98 25.07
CA PHE A 403 15.93 2.14 23.70
C PHE A 403 16.35 3.50 23.15
N ASN A 404 17.19 3.47 22.12
CA ASN A 404 17.68 4.67 21.46
C ASN A 404 17.90 4.40 19.97
N SER A 405 17.61 5.38 19.12
CA SER A 405 17.76 5.29 17.67
C SER A 405 18.83 6.24 17.15
N CYS A 406 19.57 5.81 16.12
CA CYS A 406 20.52 6.66 15.41
C CYS A 406 19.90 7.47 14.28
N GLY A 407 18.60 7.35 14.04
CA GLY A 407 17.95 7.94 12.88
C GLY A 407 17.99 7.08 11.62
N VAL A 408 18.64 5.91 11.66
CA VAL A 408 18.62 4.93 10.57
C VAL A 408 17.71 3.78 10.97
N VAL A 409 16.79 3.44 10.09
CA VAL A 409 15.87 2.31 10.24
C VAL A 409 15.96 1.46 9.00
N GLY A 410 15.97 0.15 9.15
CA GLY A 410 15.96 -0.76 8.02
C GLY A 410 15.61 -2.18 8.40
N GLN A 411 15.34 -2.98 7.38
CA GLN A 411 14.97 -4.38 7.50
C GLN A 411 15.82 -5.25 6.60
N VAL A 412 16.32 -6.33 7.14
CA VAL A 412 16.98 -7.41 6.39
C VAL A 412 15.93 -8.50 6.13
N TYR A 413 15.80 -8.89 4.88
CA TYR A 413 14.87 -9.91 4.43
C TYR A 413 15.55 -11.27 4.40
N ASN A 414 15.31 -12.09 5.40
CA ASN A 414 15.92 -13.39 5.54
C ASN A 414 15.07 -14.37 6.35
N SER A 415 15.57 -15.57 6.49
CA SER A 415 14.93 -16.64 7.27
C SER A 415 15.40 -16.73 8.74
N GLY A 416 16.12 -15.74 9.28
CA GLY A 416 16.40 -15.66 10.72
C GLY A 416 17.86 -15.65 11.17
N ASP A 417 18.82 -15.67 10.26
CA ASP A 417 20.27 -15.63 10.53
C ASP A 417 20.95 -14.29 10.23
N ALA A 418 20.16 -13.25 9.94
CA ALA A 418 20.61 -11.93 9.51
C ALA A 418 21.42 -11.91 8.19
N GLU A 419 21.46 -13.00 7.45
CA GLU A 419 21.95 -13.01 6.08
C GLU A 419 20.81 -12.75 5.10
N ALA A 420 20.97 -11.74 4.26
CA ALA A 420 19.94 -11.38 3.29
C ALA A 420 19.73 -12.50 2.26
N VAL A 421 18.50 -13.01 2.15
CA VAL A 421 18.10 -13.94 1.10
C VAL A 421 17.01 -13.27 0.27
N THR A 422 17.32 -12.97 -0.97
CA THR A 422 16.43 -12.20 -1.85
C THR A 422 15.52 -13.10 -2.68
N LEU A 423 14.47 -12.51 -3.22
CA LEU A 423 13.64 -13.17 -4.24
C LEU A 423 14.49 -13.54 -5.47
N VAL A 424 15.44 -12.67 -5.82
CA VAL A 424 16.37 -12.87 -6.94
C VAL A 424 17.28 -14.06 -6.68
N ASP A 425 17.80 -14.24 -5.45
CA ASP A 425 18.65 -15.38 -5.11
C ASP A 425 17.93 -16.71 -5.29
N ARG A 426 16.68 -16.78 -4.88
CA ARG A 426 15.86 -17.98 -5.04
C ARG A 426 15.58 -18.30 -6.51
N ALA A 427 15.37 -17.29 -7.33
CA ALA A 427 15.04 -17.42 -8.74
C ALA A 427 16.25 -17.56 -9.67
N LYS A 428 17.42 -17.12 -9.22
CA LYS A 428 18.68 -17.05 -9.99
C LYS A 428 19.05 -18.35 -10.72
N PRO A 429 19.00 -19.54 -10.12
CA PRO A 429 19.36 -20.79 -10.83
C PRO A 429 18.48 -21.04 -12.06
N PHE A 430 17.19 -20.74 -11.95
CA PHE A 430 16.26 -20.93 -13.05
C PHE A 430 16.37 -19.84 -14.12
N GLN A 431 16.76 -18.63 -13.72
CA GLN A 431 17.10 -17.57 -14.67
C GLN A 431 18.29 -17.98 -15.53
N TYR A 432 19.34 -18.54 -14.91
CA TYR A 432 20.52 -19.00 -15.62
C TYR A 432 20.26 -20.21 -16.51
N LEU A 433 19.43 -21.15 -16.04
CA LEU A 433 18.98 -22.27 -16.86
C LEU A 433 18.21 -21.80 -18.11
N TYR A 434 17.39 -20.77 -17.96
CA TYR A 434 16.65 -20.15 -19.05
C TYR A 434 17.60 -19.50 -20.06
N ASP A 435 18.56 -18.71 -19.61
CA ASP A 435 19.50 -17.98 -20.46
C ASP A 435 20.42 -18.93 -21.24
N ILE A 436 20.94 -19.98 -20.60
CA ILE A 436 21.78 -20.96 -21.27
C ILE A 436 21.00 -21.80 -22.28
N SER A 437 19.72 -22.10 -21.99
CA SER A 437 18.86 -22.80 -22.93
C SER A 437 18.61 -21.97 -24.19
N TRP A 438 18.33 -20.69 -24.04
CA TRP A 438 18.22 -19.74 -25.16
C TRP A 438 19.52 -19.65 -25.96
N TYR A 439 20.66 -19.56 -25.26
CA TYR A 439 21.97 -19.54 -25.95
C TYR A 439 22.15 -20.76 -26.80
N ARG A 440 21.88 -21.98 -26.28
CA ARG A 440 22.01 -23.23 -27.03
C ARG A 440 21.05 -23.32 -28.21
N VAL A 441 19.83 -22.83 -28.08
CA VAL A 441 18.89 -22.74 -29.21
C VAL A 441 19.44 -21.80 -30.29
N ASN A 442 19.92 -20.62 -29.92
CA ASN A 442 20.50 -19.67 -30.88
C ASN A 442 21.76 -20.24 -31.54
N GLU A 443 22.61 -20.92 -30.77
CA GLU A 443 23.81 -21.61 -31.31
C GLU A 443 23.41 -22.70 -32.31
N ALA A 444 22.42 -23.54 -31.96
CA ALA A 444 21.94 -24.60 -32.87
C ALA A 444 21.34 -24.02 -34.14
N LEU A 445 20.54 -22.96 -34.04
CA LEU A 445 19.97 -22.25 -35.20
C LEU A 445 21.05 -21.61 -36.07
N SER A 446 22.10 -21.05 -35.46
CA SER A 446 23.20 -20.44 -36.21
C SER A 446 24.05 -21.47 -36.97
N LYS A 447 24.17 -22.68 -36.43
CA LYS A 447 24.90 -23.82 -37.05
C LYS A 447 24.03 -24.65 -37.96
N TYR A 448 22.72 -24.41 -38.03
CA TYR A 448 21.81 -25.17 -38.84
C TYR A 448 21.96 -24.79 -40.32
N LEU A 449 22.60 -25.67 -41.07
CA LEU A 449 22.81 -25.52 -42.53
C LEU A 449 21.69 -26.13 -43.35
N GLY A 450 20.61 -26.62 -42.74
CA GLY A 450 19.62 -27.42 -43.41
C GLY A 450 20.04 -28.88 -43.53
N SER A 451 19.43 -29.62 -44.42
CA SER A 451 19.85 -30.99 -44.71
C SER A 451 21.17 -30.96 -45.48
N ILE A 452 22.19 -31.57 -44.89
CA ILE A 452 23.47 -31.77 -45.58
C ILE A 452 23.33 -33.03 -46.44
N VAL A 453 23.43 -32.85 -47.73
CA VAL A 453 23.43 -33.95 -48.65
C VAL A 453 24.89 -34.44 -48.84
N GLU A 454 25.17 -35.62 -48.35
CA GLU A 454 26.43 -36.26 -48.60
C GLU A 454 26.45 -36.75 -50.09
N LEU A 455 27.29 -36.13 -50.89
CA LEU A 455 27.38 -36.41 -52.32
C LEU A 455 28.64 -37.19 -52.57
N ASP A 456 28.47 -38.39 -53.15
CA ASP A 456 29.58 -39.13 -53.59
C ASP A 456 30.06 -38.52 -54.94
N LEU A 457 31.33 -38.02 -54.98
CA LEU A 457 31.92 -37.43 -56.16
C LEU A 457 31.97 -38.41 -57.33
N ALA A 458 31.93 -39.71 -57.04
CA ALA A 458 31.85 -40.75 -58.09
C ALA A 458 30.55 -40.70 -58.90
N LYS A 459 29.49 -40.01 -58.39
CA LYS A 459 28.22 -39.84 -59.10
C LYS A 459 28.19 -38.63 -60.04
N VAL A 460 29.23 -37.80 -60.02
CA VAL A 460 29.32 -36.66 -60.93
C VAL A 460 29.71 -37.14 -62.30
N PRO A 461 28.93 -36.89 -63.34
CA PRO A 461 29.22 -37.36 -64.70
C PRO A 461 30.59 -36.80 -65.21
N THR A 462 31.31 -37.64 -65.91
CA THR A 462 32.66 -37.29 -66.48
C THR A 462 32.55 -36.03 -67.34
N GLY A 463 33.39 -35.02 -67.06
CA GLY A 463 33.41 -33.76 -67.84
C GLY A 463 32.45 -32.70 -67.25
N TRP A 464 31.72 -33.00 -66.18
CA TRP A 464 30.92 -32.02 -65.46
C TRP A 464 31.68 -31.55 -64.23
N SER A 465 31.55 -30.24 -63.96
CA SER A 465 32.01 -29.73 -62.69
C SER A 465 30.92 -29.99 -61.60
N VAL A 466 31.33 -30.14 -60.34
CA VAL A 466 30.44 -30.33 -59.20
C VAL A 466 29.41 -29.22 -59.18
N THR A 467 29.78 -27.99 -59.41
CA THR A 467 28.89 -26.81 -59.43
C THR A 467 27.84 -26.94 -60.57
N LYS A 468 28.23 -27.41 -61.77
CA LYS A 468 27.30 -27.59 -62.87
C LYS A 468 26.31 -28.74 -62.59
N TRP A 469 26.74 -29.81 -61.97
CA TRP A 469 25.92 -30.93 -61.60
C TRP A 469 24.90 -30.53 -60.48
N LEU A 470 25.37 -29.82 -59.48
CA LEU A 470 24.53 -29.27 -58.44
C LEU A 470 23.50 -28.23 -58.95
N TYR A 471 23.90 -27.45 -59.96
CA TYR A 471 22.99 -26.50 -60.59
C TYR A 471 21.79 -27.18 -61.22
N PHE A 472 22.03 -28.23 -61.99
CA PHE A 472 21.01 -29.02 -62.68
C PHE A 472 20.18 -29.81 -61.69
N ALA A 473 20.77 -30.39 -60.64
CA ALA A 473 20.06 -31.11 -59.62
C ALA A 473 19.08 -30.16 -58.82
N ARG A 474 19.55 -28.96 -58.55
CA ARG A 474 18.69 -27.96 -57.86
C ARG A 474 17.60 -27.41 -58.79
N LYS A 475 17.90 -27.13 -60.03
CA LYS A 475 16.94 -26.49 -60.91
C LYS A 475 15.89 -27.42 -61.46
N SER A 476 16.24 -28.67 -61.79
CA SER A 476 15.33 -29.67 -62.37
C SER A 476 14.88 -30.75 -61.38
N GLY A 477 15.40 -30.77 -60.14
CA GLY A 477 15.13 -31.82 -59.15
C GLY A 477 15.66 -33.23 -59.60
N ILE A 478 16.42 -33.30 -60.66
CA ILE A 478 16.90 -34.58 -61.24
C ILE A 478 18.42 -34.67 -61.09
N SER A 479 18.88 -35.70 -60.42
CA SER A 479 20.30 -36.07 -60.33
C SER A 479 20.62 -37.05 -61.43
N VAL A 480 21.42 -36.62 -62.37
CA VAL A 480 21.86 -37.49 -63.47
C VAL A 480 23.09 -38.27 -62.99
N VAL A 481 22.97 -39.61 -63.05
CA VAL A 481 24.06 -40.57 -62.70
C VAL A 481 24.25 -41.55 -63.79
N ASP A 482 25.48 -41.73 -64.26
CA ASP A 482 25.83 -42.77 -65.22
C ASP A 482 26.67 -43.87 -64.53
N SER A 483 25.97 -44.86 -63.99
CA SER A 483 26.60 -45.92 -63.19
C SER A 483 27.51 -46.88 -63.95
N PHE A 484 27.29 -47.02 -65.23
CA PHE A 484 28.09 -47.90 -66.03
C PHE A 484 29.32 -47.22 -66.62
N LYS A 485 29.16 -46.06 -67.21
CA LYS A 485 30.17 -45.30 -67.82
C LYS A 485 31.23 -44.78 -66.85
N GLU A 486 30.73 -44.29 -65.71
CA GLU A 486 31.60 -43.83 -64.66
C GLU A 486 32.31 -44.97 -63.93
N GLY A 487 31.69 -46.12 -63.83
CA GLY A 487 32.31 -47.35 -63.27
C GLY A 487 33.50 -47.87 -64.04
N GLN A 488 33.58 -47.58 -65.34
CA GLN A 488 34.76 -47.96 -66.21
C GLN A 488 35.89 -46.94 -66.09
N LYS A 489 35.63 -45.69 -65.87
CA LYS A 489 36.62 -44.61 -65.88
C LYS A 489 36.87 -43.96 -64.48
N GLY A 490 36.04 -44.19 -63.51
CA GLY A 490 36.15 -43.68 -62.18
C GLY A 490 37.01 -44.52 -61.24
N MET A 491 36.99 -44.21 -59.95
CA MET A 491 37.74 -44.98 -58.94
C MET A 491 37.26 -46.40 -58.74
N ALA A 492 36.02 -46.75 -59.10
CA ALA A 492 35.46 -48.10 -59.00
C ALA A 492 35.66 -48.89 -60.29
N LYS A 493 36.74 -49.66 -60.40
CA LYS A 493 37.07 -50.56 -61.54
C LYS A 493 36.75 -52.02 -61.22
N GLY A 494 36.52 -52.83 -62.27
CA GLY A 494 36.32 -54.28 -62.13
C GLY A 494 34.99 -54.71 -61.50
N LYS A 495 35.01 -55.57 -60.53
CA LYS A 495 33.79 -56.11 -59.85
C LYS A 495 32.92 -55.07 -59.12
N LEU A 496 33.46 -53.89 -58.88
CA LEU A 496 32.71 -52.81 -58.27
C LEU A 496 32.06 -51.82 -59.28
N ALA A 497 32.28 -52.05 -60.57
CA ALA A 497 31.63 -51.32 -61.67
C ALA A 497 30.09 -51.52 -61.55
N GLY A 498 29.35 -50.53 -61.54
CA GLY A 498 27.87 -50.57 -61.33
C GLY A 498 27.39 -50.54 -59.90
N SER A 499 28.25 -50.76 -58.92
CA SER A 499 27.84 -50.65 -57.49
C SER A 499 27.65 -49.19 -57.04
N VAL A 500 28.24 -48.21 -57.71
CA VAL A 500 28.12 -46.79 -57.44
C VAL A 500 26.68 -46.26 -57.55
N GLY A 501 25.88 -46.93 -58.44
CA GLY A 501 24.48 -46.54 -58.61
C GLY A 501 23.59 -46.91 -57.43
N ASN A 502 24.00 -47.92 -56.63
CA ASN A 502 23.22 -48.36 -55.49
C ASN A 502 23.54 -47.66 -54.16
N THR A 503 24.56 -46.81 -54.09
CA THR A 503 24.81 -45.97 -52.97
C THR A 503 23.80 -44.81 -52.98
N THR A 504 22.75 -44.95 -52.20
CA THR A 504 21.82 -43.90 -51.93
C THR A 504 22.56 -42.76 -51.21
N GLY A 505 22.52 -41.54 -51.75
CA GLY A 505 23.06 -40.39 -51.08
C GLY A 505 22.45 -40.31 -49.68
N ARG A 506 23.31 -40.29 -48.67
CA ARG A 506 22.83 -40.06 -47.28
C ARG A 506 22.47 -38.62 -47.17
N ILE A 507 21.21 -38.38 -46.83
CA ILE A 507 20.77 -37.09 -46.33
C ILE A 507 21.06 -37.12 -44.81
N LEU A 508 22.10 -36.39 -44.45
CA LEU A 508 22.37 -36.14 -43.03
C LEU A 508 21.36 -35.06 -42.57
N GLU A 509 20.20 -35.49 -42.14
CA GLU A 509 19.25 -34.60 -41.47
C GLU A 509 19.78 -34.30 -40.07
N GLN A 510 20.17 -33.07 -39.86
CA GLN A 510 20.37 -32.59 -38.51
C GLN A 510 18.98 -32.47 -37.86
N ARG A 511 18.67 -33.37 -36.93
CA ARG A 511 17.44 -33.30 -36.14
C ARG A 511 17.49 -32.15 -35.13
N VAL A 512 17.61 -30.91 -35.63
CA VAL A 512 17.68 -29.69 -34.83
C VAL A 512 16.34 -29.40 -34.20
N GLY A 513 15.23 -29.85 -34.84
CA GLY A 513 13.87 -29.62 -34.29
C GLY A 513 13.66 -30.25 -32.91
N ASP A 514 14.05 -31.51 -32.71
CA ASP A 514 13.93 -32.21 -31.44
C ASP A 514 14.79 -31.54 -30.35
N PHE A 515 15.99 -31.12 -30.72
CA PHE A 515 16.87 -30.37 -29.79
C PHE A 515 16.28 -29.03 -29.38
N ILE A 516 15.75 -28.26 -30.30
CA ILE A 516 15.10 -26.98 -30.02
C ILE A 516 13.87 -27.18 -29.13
N GLN A 517 13.03 -28.18 -29.45
CA GLN A 517 11.84 -28.51 -28.68
C GLN A 517 12.19 -28.84 -27.22
N THR A 518 13.20 -29.71 -27.02
CA THR A 518 13.67 -30.04 -25.64
C THR A 518 14.11 -28.80 -24.87
N HIS A 519 14.83 -27.87 -25.52
CA HIS A 519 15.25 -26.64 -24.84
C HIS A 519 14.10 -25.65 -24.58
N ILE A 520 13.09 -25.62 -25.45
CA ILE A 520 11.85 -24.84 -25.19
C ILE A 520 11.12 -25.41 -23.98
N GLU A 521 11.00 -26.73 -23.89
CA GLU A 521 10.39 -27.39 -22.72
C GLU A 521 11.19 -27.11 -21.43
N MET A 522 12.52 -27.09 -21.47
CA MET A 522 13.38 -26.70 -20.37
C MET A 522 13.18 -25.22 -19.97
N MET A 523 13.00 -24.32 -20.93
CA MET A 523 12.71 -22.92 -20.66
C MET A 523 11.34 -22.74 -20.01
N GLU A 524 10.32 -23.49 -20.44
CA GLU A 524 9.00 -23.46 -19.79
C GLU A 524 9.04 -24.06 -18.40
N PHE A 525 9.76 -25.16 -18.21
CA PHE A 525 10.04 -25.71 -16.89
C PHE A 525 10.71 -24.69 -15.97
N ALA A 526 11.76 -24.00 -16.44
CA ALA A 526 12.46 -22.98 -15.66
C ALA A 526 11.51 -21.83 -15.24
N LYS A 527 10.62 -21.38 -16.14
CA LYS A 527 9.59 -20.39 -15.81
C LYS A 527 8.61 -20.90 -14.75
N ALA A 528 8.11 -22.14 -14.92
CA ALA A 528 7.16 -22.73 -13.98
C ALA A 528 7.76 -22.89 -12.58
N GLN A 529 9.01 -23.36 -12.48
CA GLN A 529 9.72 -23.47 -11.21
C GLN A 529 10.00 -22.09 -10.60
N MET A 530 10.31 -21.11 -11.42
CA MET A 530 10.49 -19.74 -10.93
C MET A 530 9.18 -19.17 -10.38
N ASP A 531 8.04 -19.43 -11.01
CA ASP A 531 6.72 -19.00 -10.53
C ASP A 531 6.41 -19.64 -9.16
N GLU A 532 6.69 -20.92 -9.00
CA GLU A 532 6.47 -21.64 -7.76
C GLU A 532 7.34 -21.11 -6.61
N ILE A 533 8.63 -20.91 -6.85
CA ILE A 533 9.59 -20.46 -5.83
C ILE A 533 9.39 -18.98 -5.45
N THR A 534 9.03 -18.14 -6.42
CA THR A 534 8.79 -16.72 -6.16
C THR A 534 7.42 -16.45 -5.57
N GLY A 535 6.49 -17.40 -5.66
CA GLY A 535 5.10 -17.21 -5.29
C GLY A 535 4.36 -16.25 -6.24
N VAL A 536 4.87 -16.02 -7.44
CA VAL A 536 4.22 -15.18 -8.46
C VAL A 536 3.70 -16.06 -9.58
N SER A 537 2.46 -16.53 -9.45
CA SER A 537 1.84 -17.43 -10.42
C SER A 537 1.61 -16.76 -11.79
N ARG A 538 1.42 -17.56 -12.84
CA ARG A 538 1.11 -17.07 -14.20
C ARG A 538 -0.14 -16.20 -14.21
N GLN A 539 -1.18 -16.56 -13.44
CA GLN A 539 -2.42 -15.80 -13.30
C GLN A 539 -2.16 -14.42 -12.68
N ARG A 540 -1.26 -14.34 -11.67
CA ARG A 540 -0.85 -13.08 -11.05
C ARG A 540 -0.05 -12.19 -12.01
N LEU A 541 0.65 -12.77 -12.97
CA LEU A 541 1.30 -12.07 -14.08
C LEU A 541 0.31 -11.62 -15.18
N GLY A 542 -0.98 -11.93 -15.06
CA GLY A 542 -2.01 -11.61 -16.04
C GLY A 542 -2.12 -12.60 -17.20
N GLN A 543 -1.46 -13.77 -17.12
CA GLN A 543 -1.54 -14.83 -18.10
C GLN A 543 -2.65 -15.80 -17.70
N VAL A 544 -3.83 -15.62 -18.27
CA VAL A 544 -5.01 -16.47 -18.03
C VAL A 544 -5.30 -17.29 -19.28
N GLU A 545 -5.47 -18.60 -19.14
CA GLU A 545 -5.84 -19.49 -20.24
C GLU A 545 -7.36 -19.42 -20.50
N ASN A 546 -7.77 -19.56 -21.76
CA ASN A 546 -9.18 -19.50 -22.16
C ASN A 546 -10.11 -20.54 -21.47
N ARG A 547 -9.55 -21.53 -20.80
CA ARG A 547 -10.30 -22.58 -20.09
C ARG A 547 -10.38 -22.36 -18.58
N GLU A 548 -9.69 -21.37 -18.06
CA GLU A 548 -9.71 -21.07 -16.63
C GLU A 548 -10.99 -20.32 -16.25
N THR A 549 -11.63 -20.76 -15.18
CA THR A 549 -12.80 -20.08 -14.63
C THR A 549 -12.35 -18.90 -13.75
N VAL A 550 -13.15 -17.83 -13.71
CA VAL A 550 -12.87 -16.64 -12.89
C VAL A 550 -12.58 -17.02 -11.43
N GLY A 551 -13.42 -17.89 -10.84
CA GLY A 551 -13.22 -18.34 -9.45
C GLY A 551 -11.97 -19.24 -9.27
N GLY A 552 -11.50 -19.93 -10.30
CA GLY A 552 -10.23 -20.67 -10.28
C GLY A 552 -9.03 -19.73 -10.27
N VAL A 553 -9.07 -18.71 -11.11
CA VAL A 553 -8.03 -17.66 -11.19
C VAL A 553 -7.93 -16.87 -9.87
N GLU A 554 -9.06 -16.45 -9.30
CA GLU A 554 -9.10 -15.73 -8.02
C GLU A 554 -8.49 -16.55 -6.87
N ARG A 555 -8.83 -17.86 -6.79
CA ARG A 555 -8.25 -18.75 -5.78
C ARG A 555 -6.75 -18.95 -5.98
N ALA A 556 -6.28 -19.13 -7.22
CA ALA A 556 -4.86 -19.27 -7.52
C ALA A 556 -4.07 -18.00 -7.16
N VAL A 557 -4.61 -16.83 -7.46
CA VAL A 557 -4.02 -15.54 -7.07
C VAL A 557 -4.00 -15.37 -5.56
N SER A 558 -5.11 -15.69 -4.87
CA SER A 558 -5.19 -15.60 -3.40
C SER A 558 -4.16 -16.53 -2.74
N GLN A 559 -4.02 -17.76 -3.21
CA GLN A 559 -3.04 -18.70 -2.66
C GLN A 559 -1.60 -18.27 -2.94
N SER A 560 -1.34 -17.72 -4.11
CA SER A 560 -0.06 -17.11 -4.48
C SER A 560 0.30 -15.92 -3.59
N ASN A 561 -0.70 -15.11 -3.18
CA ASN A 561 -0.49 -13.98 -2.27
C ASN A 561 0.02 -14.44 -0.90
N HIS A 562 -0.48 -15.55 -0.37
CA HIS A 562 -0.03 -16.06 0.94
C HIS A 562 1.47 -16.38 0.98
N ILE A 563 2.06 -16.84 -0.14
CA ILE A 563 3.50 -17.14 -0.20
C ILE A 563 4.34 -15.85 -0.06
N THR A 564 3.85 -14.75 -0.60
CA THR A 564 4.57 -13.47 -0.61
C THR A 564 4.19 -12.53 0.53
N GLU A 565 3.18 -12.88 1.35
CA GLU A 565 2.64 -12.02 2.41
C GLU A 565 3.70 -11.66 3.46
N GLU A 566 4.61 -12.57 3.78
CA GLU A 566 5.72 -12.32 4.69
C GLU A 566 6.56 -11.10 4.24
N LEU A 567 6.80 -10.96 2.94
CA LEU A 567 7.58 -9.84 2.39
C LEU A 567 6.88 -8.49 2.64
N PHE A 568 5.57 -8.44 2.45
CA PHE A 568 4.77 -7.25 2.71
C PHE A 568 4.67 -6.94 4.21
N THR A 569 4.50 -7.96 5.03
CA THR A 569 4.45 -7.81 6.50
C THR A 569 5.76 -7.22 7.05
N LEU A 570 6.92 -7.68 6.56
CA LEU A 570 8.21 -7.12 6.94
C LEU A 570 8.36 -5.66 6.51
N HIS A 571 7.89 -5.34 5.31
CA HIS A 571 7.87 -3.96 4.79
C HIS A 571 6.97 -3.03 5.63
N ASP A 572 5.75 -3.46 5.95
CA ASP A 572 4.82 -2.69 6.78
C ASP A 572 5.36 -2.50 8.20
N TYR A 573 6.04 -3.50 8.73
CA TYR A 573 6.73 -3.39 10.02
C TYR A 573 7.87 -2.36 9.97
N CYS A 574 8.62 -2.30 8.86
CA CYS A 574 9.62 -1.28 8.63
C CYS A 574 9.00 0.12 8.50
N LYS A 575 7.91 0.27 7.75
CA LYS A 575 7.15 1.53 7.65
C LYS A 575 6.67 2.03 9.02
N LYS A 576 6.13 1.14 9.84
CA LYS A 576 5.69 1.47 11.21
C LYS A 576 6.83 2.08 12.03
N ARG A 577 8.02 1.46 11.99
CA ARG A 577 9.21 1.97 12.70
C ARG A 577 9.68 3.32 12.13
N CYS A 578 9.62 3.49 10.81
CA CYS A 578 9.92 4.76 10.16
C CYS A 578 8.96 5.88 10.61
N PHE A 579 7.66 5.61 10.72
CA PHE A 579 6.70 6.61 11.19
C PHE A 579 6.89 6.94 12.67
N GLN A 580 7.23 5.96 13.52
CA GLN A 580 7.60 6.24 14.90
C GLN A 580 8.81 7.17 14.97
N LEU A 581 9.85 6.89 14.19
CA LEU A 581 11.05 7.72 14.14
C LEU A 581 10.77 9.11 13.53
N LEU A 582 9.84 9.22 12.59
CA LEU A 582 9.40 10.52 12.06
C LEU A 582 8.80 11.39 13.18
N ILE A 583 7.94 10.84 14.03
CA ILE A 583 7.36 11.56 15.16
C ILE A 583 8.47 12.04 16.11
N GLU A 584 9.39 11.15 16.46
CA GLU A 584 10.52 11.48 17.37
C GLU A 584 11.43 12.55 16.77
N THR A 585 11.72 12.45 15.47
CA THR A 585 12.54 13.45 14.75
C THR A 585 11.81 14.79 14.66
N ALA A 586 10.51 14.78 14.37
CA ALA A 586 9.70 15.99 14.33
C ALA A 586 9.63 16.70 15.69
N LYS A 587 9.52 15.96 16.80
CA LYS A 587 9.57 16.54 18.16
C LYS A 587 10.85 17.35 18.39
N ILE A 588 11.99 16.81 17.94
CA ILE A 588 13.28 17.49 18.11
C ILE A 588 13.42 18.69 17.18
N ALA A 589 13.01 18.53 15.90
CA ALA A 589 13.11 19.57 14.88
C ALA A 589 12.21 20.78 15.15
N LEU A 590 11.04 20.53 15.74
CA LEU A 590 10.03 21.55 16.00
C LEU A 590 10.18 22.24 17.35
N LYS A 591 11.00 21.73 18.23
CA LYS A 591 11.19 22.30 19.58
C LYS A 591 11.57 23.78 19.50
N GLY A 592 10.82 24.64 20.20
CA GLY A 592 10.99 26.10 20.19
C GLY A 592 10.53 26.79 18.91
N LYS A 593 9.74 26.10 18.04
CA LYS A 593 9.22 26.67 16.79
C LYS A 593 7.73 26.47 16.69
N THR A 594 7.04 27.43 16.05
CA THR A 594 5.65 27.27 15.64
C THR A 594 5.59 27.04 14.15
N VAL A 595 4.97 25.95 13.73
CA VAL A 595 4.86 25.60 12.29
C VAL A 595 3.44 25.81 11.83
N LYS A 596 3.32 26.54 10.69
CA LYS A 596 2.04 26.77 10.02
C LYS A 596 2.08 26.09 8.64
N PHE A 597 1.10 25.25 8.35
CA PHE A 597 0.97 24.64 7.04
C PHE A 597 -0.50 24.55 6.63
N SER A 598 -0.75 24.55 5.33
CA SER A 598 -2.10 24.39 4.81
C SER A 598 -2.42 22.92 4.56
N TYR A 599 -3.62 22.54 4.90
CA TYR A 599 -4.16 21.22 4.60
C TYR A 599 -5.57 21.32 4.02
N ILE A 600 -6.02 20.27 3.36
CA ILE A 600 -7.37 20.17 2.85
C ILE A 600 -8.19 19.44 3.92
N ALA A 601 -9.21 20.09 4.45
CA ALA A 601 -10.12 19.52 5.43
C ALA A 601 -11.12 18.56 4.74
N ASP A 602 -11.88 17.82 5.55
CA ASP A 602 -12.84 16.82 5.04
C ASP A 602 -13.97 17.45 4.20
N ASP A 603 -14.22 18.74 4.39
CA ASP A 603 -15.16 19.56 3.60
C ASP A 603 -14.58 20.09 2.29
N MET A 604 -13.39 19.61 1.87
CA MET A 604 -12.62 20.09 0.72
C MET A 604 -12.16 21.55 0.83
N THR A 605 -12.31 22.22 1.97
CA THR A 605 -11.81 23.57 2.18
C THR A 605 -10.33 23.54 2.56
N ARG A 606 -9.59 24.55 2.10
CA ARG A 606 -8.20 24.74 2.49
C ARG A 606 -8.15 25.43 3.84
N GLN A 607 -7.61 24.76 4.84
CA GLN A 607 -7.43 25.29 6.18
C GLN A 607 -5.93 25.41 6.51
N ILE A 608 -5.61 26.23 7.49
CA ILE A 608 -4.25 26.39 8.01
C ILE A 608 -4.21 25.76 9.39
N ALA A 609 -3.31 24.79 9.57
CA ALA A 609 -2.98 24.26 10.88
C ALA A 609 -1.78 25.00 11.44
N GLU A 610 -1.88 25.39 12.71
CA GLU A 610 -0.81 25.97 13.50
C GLU A 610 -0.49 24.99 14.64
N ILE A 611 0.78 24.62 14.73
CA ILE A 611 1.26 23.65 15.71
C ILE A 611 2.42 24.29 16.48
N GLU A 612 2.24 24.37 17.79
CA GLU A 612 3.32 24.76 18.68
C GLU A 612 4.22 23.55 18.92
N GLY A 613 5.50 23.70 18.56
CA GLY A 613 6.45 22.61 18.64
C GLY A 613 6.75 22.15 20.06
N ASP A 614 6.67 23.04 21.04
CA ASP A 614 6.88 22.71 22.46
C ASP A 614 5.72 21.88 23.03
N GLU A 615 4.46 22.20 22.67
CA GLU A 615 3.28 21.39 23.02
C GLU A 615 3.40 19.99 22.39
N PHE A 616 3.75 19.93 21.10
CA PHE A 616 3.93 18.66 20.40
C PHE A 616 5.08 17.83 20.97
N ALA A 617 6.20 18.47 21.37
CA ALA A 617 7.35 17.77 21.91
C ALA A 617 7.12 17.24 23.33
N ALA A 618 6.22 17.84 24.11
CA ALA A 618 5.92 17.46 25.49
C ALA A 618 5.11 16.15 25.61
N GLU A 619 4.32 15.81 24.57
CA GLU A 619 3.45 14.63 24.57
C GLU A 619 4.17 13.37 24.05
N GLU A 620 3.82 12.21 24.58
CA GLU A 620 4.25 10.92 24.03
C GLU A 620 3.19 10.33 23.10
N TYR A 621 3.60 10.01 21.89
CA TYR A 621 2.72 9.49 20.85
C TYR A 621 3.01 8.03 20.55
N GLY A 622 1.96 7.23 20.43
CA GLY A 622 1.98 5.88 19.89
C GLY A 622 1.37 5.84 18.51
N LEU A 623 1.87 4.92 17.70
CA LEU A 623 1.38 4.69 16.36
C LEU A 623 0.55 3.40 16.33
N GLN A 624 -0.72 3.52 16.02
CA GLN A 624 -1.58 2.38 15.70
C GLN A 624 -1.56 2.18 14.19
N VAL A 625 -1.28 0.95 13.76
CA VAL A 625 -1.28 0.55 12.36
C VAL A 625 -2.28 -0.58 12.22
N SER A 626 -3.15 -0.50 11.23
CA SER A 626 -4.09 -1.56 10.89
C SER A 626 -3.51 -2.42 9.76
N ASN A 627 -3.67 -3.74 9.87
CA ASN A 627 -3.16 -4.67 8.87
C ASN A 627 -3.99 -4.62 7.58
N ASP A 628 -3.32 -4.67 6.44
CA ASP A 628 -3.90 -4.50 5.12
C ASP A 628 -4.90 -5.61 4.75
N ASP A 629 -4.67 -6.86 5.17
CA ASP A 629 -5.57 -7.98 4.87
C ASP A 629 -6.91 -7.88 5.60
N GLU A 630 -6.91 -7.46 6.86
CA GLU A 630 -8.14 -7.19 7.59
C GLU A 630 -8.87 -6.00 6.98
N ILE A 631 -8.13 -4.97 6.58
CA ILE A 631 -8.66 -3.78 5.91
C ILE A 631 -9.28 -4.13 4.56
N ASN A 632 -8.60 -4.91 3.73
CA ASN A 632 -9.09 -5.30 2.41
C ASN A 632 -10.32 -6.20 2.48
N GLN A 633 -10.35 -7.19 3.39
CA GLN A 633 -11.52 -8.02 3.63
C GLN A 633 -12.70 -7.19 4.19
N LEU A 634 -12.43 -6.26 5.10
CA LEU A 634 -13.43 -5.34 5.62
C LEU A 634 -13.91 -4.39 4.53
N GLN A 635 -13.02 -3.91 3.68
CA GLN A 635 -13.37 -3.02 2.58
C GLN A 635 -14.21 -3.74 1.52
N GLN A 636 -13.89 -4.98 1.14
CA GLN A 636 -14.74 -5.78 0.25
C GLN A 636 -16.13 -6.04 0.85
N LYS A 637 -16.19 -6.35 2.15
CA LYS A 637 -17.46 -6.49 2.87
C LYS A 637 -18.23 -5.17 2.93
N LEU A 638 -17.52 -4.05 3.20
CA LEU A 638 -18.09 -2.71 3.20
C LEU A 638 -18.58 -2.28 1.83
N ASP A 639 -17.84 -2.57 0.76
CA ASP A 639 -18.27 -2.29 -0.63
C ASP A 639 -19.58 -3.03 -0.96
N GLY A 640 -19.69 -4.29 -0.55
CA GLY A 640 -20.93 -5.06 -0.67
C GLY A 640 -22.07 -4.46 0.17
N MET A 641 -21.77 -4.03 1.40
CA MET A 641 -22.77 -3.40 2.29
C MET A 641 -23.19 -2.01 1.79
N VAL A 642 -22.26 -1.21 1.27
CA VAL A 642 -22.54 0.10 0.66
C VAL A 642 -23.42 -0.03 -0.58
N GLN A 643 -23.15 -1.03 -1.45
CA GLN A 643 -24.01 -1.31 -2.59
C GLN A 643 -25.41 -1.75 -2.16
N MET A 644 -25.54 -2.64 -1.17
CA MET A 644 -26.82 -3.03 -0.61
C MET A 644 -27.54 -1.85 0.08
N GLY A 645 -26.80 -1.01 0.80
CA GLY A 645 -27.32 0.18 1.44
C GLY A 645 -27.85 1.22 0.45
N LEU A 646 -27.17 1.41 -0.68
CA LEU A 646 -27.63 2.26 -1.78
C LEU A 646 -28.87 1.69 -2.48
N GLN A 647 -28.90 0.37 -2.75
CA GLN A 647 -30.06 -0.29 -3.37
C GLN A 647 -31.30 -0.24 -2.48
N ASN A 648 -31.13 -0.38 -1.17
CA ASN A 648 -32.21 -0.34 -0.19
C ASN A 648 -32.55 1.09 0.27
N GLN A 649 -31.94 2.12 -0.33
CA GLN A 649 -32.10 3.52 0.07
C GLN A 649 -31.77 3.80 1.54
N MET A 650 -30.90 2.97 2.14
CA MET A 650 -30.42 3.13 3.51
C MET A 650 -29.20 4.05 3.62
N LEU A 651 -28.52 4.31 2.53
CA LEU A 651 -27.35 5.20 2.45
C LEU A 651 -27.57 6.28 1.40
N SER A 652 -27.17 7.50 1.71
CA SER A 652 -27.21 8.59 0.74
C SER A 652 -26.04 8.47 -0.24
N PHE A 653 -26.26 8.89 -1.49
CA PHE A 653 -25.20 8.87 -2.51
C PHE A 653 -23.98 9.74 -2.10
N SER A 654 -24.23 10.84 -1.39
CA SER A 654 -23.15 11.71 -0.90
C SER A 654 -22.31 11.02 0.19
N THR A 655 -22.94 10.23 1.06
CA THR A 655 -22.27 9.44 2.09
C THR A 655 -21.48 8.30 1.47
N ALA A 656 -22.00 7.64 0.44
CA ALA A 656 -21.26 6.62 -0.30
C ALA A 656 -19.97 7.18 -0.91
N ILE A 657 -19.99 8.36 -1.52
CA ILE A 657 -18.78 9.03 -2.04
C ILE A 657 -17.78 9.33 -0.92
N LYS A 658 -18.26 9.80 0.25
CA LYS A 658 -17.40 10.07 1.39
C LYS A 658 -16.77 8.78 1.93
N ILE A 659 -17.52 7.68 1.98
CA ILE A 659 -17.02 6.34 2.36
C ILE A 659 -15.90 5.90 1.42
N TYR A 660 -16.07 6.04 0.10
CA TYR A 660 -15.03 5.68 -0.86
C TYR A 660 -13.77 6.56 -0.78
N ASN A 661 -13.91 7.81 -0.35
CA ASN A 661 -12.80 8.74 -0.21
C ASN A 661 -12.17 8.73 1.19
N SER A 662 -12.81 8.06 2.16
CA SER A 662 -12.32 8.02 3.54
C SER A 662 -11.14 7.05 3.66
N PRO A 663 -10.01 7.46 4.26
CA PRO A 663 -8.83 6.62 4.43
C PRO A 663 -8.94 5.66 5.63
N SER A 664 -9.93 5.83 6.51
CA SER A 664 -10.03 5.10 7.78
C SER A 664 -11.34 4.33 7.92
N ILE A 665 -11.22 3.05 8.34
CA ILE A 665 -12.39 2.19 8.59
C ILE A 665 -13.29 2.74 9.69
N ARG A 666 -12.72 3.36 10.73
CA ARG A 666 -13.48 4.01 11.80
C ARG A 666 -14.32 5.18 11.29
N GLU A 667 -13.76 5.95 10.38
CA GLU A 667 -14.47 7.05 9.75
C GLU A 667 -15.61 6.54 8.86
N ILE A 668 -15.40 5.42 8.16
CA ILE A 668 -16.41 4.73 7.37
C ILE A 668 -17.56 4.23 8.27
N GLN A 669 -17.25 3.56 9.36
CA GLN A 669 -18.26 3.10 10.32
C GLN A 669 -19.08 4.27 10.87
N ARG A 670 -18.42 5.34 11.25
CA ARG A 670 -19.07 6.57 11.73
C ARG A 670 -20.00 7.19 10.68
N LEU A 671 -19.57 7.24 9.41
CA LEU A 671 -20.39 7.78 8.31
C LEU A 671 -21.63 6.92 8.08
N ILE A 672 -21.51 5.60 8.18
CA ILE A 672 -22.63 4.66 8.05
C ILE A 672 -23.61 4.85 9.22
N GLU A 673 -23.13 4.86 10.46
CA GLU A 673 -23.97 5.05 11.67
C GLU A 673 -24.70 6.39 11.65
N LYS A 674 -24.01 7.43 11.22
CA LYS A 674 -24.61 8.77 11.10
C LYS A 674 -25.72 8.81 10.04
N ASP A 675 -25.52 8.17 8.90
CA ASP A 675 -26.51 8.13 7.82
C ASP A 675 -27.72 7.24 8.21
N GLU A 676 -27.48 6.12 8.88
CA GLU A 676 -28.55 5.28 9.45
C GLU A 676 -29.40 6.03 10.47
N THR A 677 -28.79 6.79 11.35
CA THR A 677 -29.52 7.58 12.35
C THR A 677 -30.34 8.69 11.69
N GLN A 678 -29.77 9.40 10.72
CA GLN A 678 -30.50 10.42 9.95
C GLN A 678 -31.65 9.84 9.15
N MET A 679 -31.49 8.66 8.55
CA MET A 679 -32.54 7.97 7.83
C MET A 679 -33.66 7.46 8.74
N LYS A 680 -33.31 6.90 9.90
CA LYS A 680 -34.29 6.49 10.92
C LYS A 680 -35.10 7.68 11.44
N GLU A 681 -34.43 8.83 11.71
CA GLU A 681 -35.13 10.07 12.06
C GLU A 681 -36.00 10.60 10.93
N GLY A 682 -35.55 10.54 9.69
CA GLY A 682 -36.35 10.91 8.50
C GLY A 682 -37.58 10.02 8.32
N GLN A 683 -37.42 8.70 8.49
CA GLN A 683 -38.55 7.74 8.42
C GLN A 683 -39.52 7.90 9.58
N ALA A 684 -39.04 8.19 10.80
CA ALA A 684 -39.87 8.46 11.96
C ALA A 684 -40.71 9.73 11.74
N LYS A 685 -40.12 10.80 11.22
CA LYS A 685 -40.84 12.04 10.87
C LYS A 685 -41.90 11.83 9.77
N GLN A 686 -41.56 11.06 8.74
CA GLN A 686 -42.54 10.71 7.70
C GLN A 686 -43.68 9.84 8.23
N ALA A 687 -43.36 8.88 9.11
CA ALA A 687 -44.40 8.07 9.77
C ALA A 687 -45.29 8.90 10.68
N GLU A 688 -44.76 9.88 11.42
CA GLU A 688 -45.54 10.84 12.21
C GLU A 688 -46.42 11.74 11.32
N GLU A 689 -45.89 12.24 10.21
CA GLU A 689 -46.67 13.03 9.25
C GLU A 689 -47.77 12.21 8.60
N GLN A 690 -47.50 10.97 8.22
CA GLN A 690 -48.51 10.04 7.71
C GLN A 690 -49.58 9.75 8.77
N THR A 691 -49.19 9.54 10.01
CA THR A 691 -50.13 9.31 11.13
C THR A 691 -50.97 10.53 11.38
N LYS A 692 -50.39 11.74 11.34
CA LYS A 692 -51.13 13.01 11.42
C LYS A 692 -52.07 13.20 10.25
N GLN A 693 -51.70 12.84 9.00
CA GLN A 693 -52.57 12.89 7.83
C GLN A 693 -53.71 11.89 7.93
N ILE A 694 -53.44 10.65 8.38
CA ILE A 694 -54.48 9.63 8.60
C ILE A 694 -55.44 10.07 9.70
N GLN A 695 -54.95 10.63 10.81
CA GLN A 695 -55.81 11.21 11.87
C GLN A 695 -56.64 12.38 11.34
N ALA A 696 -56.07 13.25 10.51
CA ALA A 696 -56.80 14.36 9.92
C ALA A 696 -57.88 13.86 8.93
N GLN A 697 -57.58 12.83 8.14
CA GLN A 697 -58.58 12.18 7.24
C GLN A 697 -59.69 11.47 8.06
N MET A 698 -59.35 10.75 9.13
CA MET A 698 -60.33 10.13 10.01
C MET A 698 -61.23 11.19 10.71
N LYS A 699 -60.65 12.30 11.14
CA LYS A 699 -61.46 13.43 11.69
C LYS A 699 -62.35 14.03 10.64
N GLN A 700 -61.89 14.22 9.40
CA GLN A 700 -62.74 14.71 8.29
C GLN A 700 -63.83 13.71 7.94
N GLN A 701 -63.57 12.43 7.98
CA GLN A 701 -64.53 11.37 7.70
C GLN A 701 -65.59 11.30 8.81
N ALA A 702 -65.18 11.38 10.09
CA ALA A 702 -66.09 11.42 11.21
C ALA A 702 -67.01 12.68 11.20
N ILE A 703 -66.51 13.81 10.74
CA ILE A 703 -67.31 15.04 10.56
C ILE A 703 -68.32 14.87 9.41
N LYS A 704 -67.92 14.24 8.30
CA LYS A 704 -68.83 13.89 7.18
C LYS A 704 -69.88 12.88 7.62
N ASP A 705 -69.53 11.84 8.35
CA ASP A 705 -70.44 10.85 8.87
C ASP A 705 -71.43 11.45 9.85
N GLN A 706 -71.02 12.41 10.74
CA GLN A 706 -71.93 13.20 11.56
C GLN A 706 -72.85 14.12 10.76
N GLN A 707 -72.38 14.72 9.67
CA GLN A 707 -73.22 15.56 8.80
C GLN A 707 -74.24 14.71 8.03
N GLU A 708 -73.85 13.50 7.53
CA GLU A 708 -74.77 12.56 6.92
C GLU A 708 -75.80 12.04 7.91
N GLN A 709 -75.44 11.70 9.12
CA GLN A 709 -76.37 11.30 10.18
C GLN A 709 -77.35 12.45 10.52
N ALA A 710 -76.87 13.69 10.61
CA ALA A 710 -77.71 14.84 10.87
C ALA A 710 -78.70 15.12 9.69
N LEU A 711 -78.29 14.96 8.46
CA LEU A 711 -79.09 15.04 7.27
C LEU A 711 -80.15 13.94 7.17
N ASP A 712 -79.78 12.72 7.54
CA ASP A 712 -80.71 11.58 7.56
C ASP A 712 -81.74 11.73 8.72
N LEU A 713 -81.34 12.29 9.85
CA LEU A 713 -82.30 12.63 10.93
C LEU A 713 -83.25 13.73 10.53
N GLU A 714 -82.77 14.72 9.79
CA GLU A 714 -83.61 15.80 9.23
C GLU A 714 -84.55 15.28 8.15
N LYS A 715 -84.13 14.36 7.29
CA LYS A 715 -85.02 13.65 6.33
C LYS A 715 -86.06 12.81 7.03
N PHE A 716 -85.67 12.01 8.06
CA PHE A 716 -86.62 11.23 8.84
C PHE A 716 -87.65 12.08 9.55
N ASN A 717 -87.27 13.21 10.15
CA ASN A 717 -88.28 14.17 10.73
C ASN A 717 -89.20 14.77 9.71
N ARG A 718 -88.68 15.08 8.50
CA ARG A 718 -89.57 15.59 7.40
C ARG A 718 -90.50 14.50 6.91
N GLU A 719 -90.08 13.23 6.79
CA GLU A 719 -90.97 12.15 6.45
C GLU A 719 -91.99 11.85 7.51
N ASP A 720 -91.71 12.03 8.77
CA ASP A 720 -92.67 11.85 9.89
C ASP A 720 -93.64 12.97 9.96
N GLU A 721 -93.23 14.23 9.71
CA GLU A 721 -94.15 15.37 9.51
C GLU A 721 -95.05 15.19 8.31
N THR A 722 -94.55 14.68 7.18
CA THR A 722 -95.33 14.39 5.99
C THR A 722 -96.35 13.28 6.24
N LYS A 723 -96.00 12.25 6.93
CA LYS A 723 -96.85 11.11 7.38
C LYS A 723 -97.94 11.57 8.34
N ARG A 724 -97.63 12.47 9.29
CA ARG A 724 -98.64 13.08 10.18
C ARG A 724 -99.59 13.94 9.40
N TYR A 725 -99.16 14.79 8.46
CA TYR A 725 -99.92 15.60 7.61
C TYR A 725 -100.86 14.76 6.70
N ILE A 726 -100.39 13.69 6.14
CA ILE A 726 -101.16 12.72 5.37
C ILE A 726 -102.21 12.00 6.23
N ALA A 727 -101.94 11.65 7.44
CA ALA A 727 -102.88 11.04 8.38
C ALA A 727 -103.98 12.02 8.79
N GLU A 728 -103.60 13.29 9.02
CA GLU A 728 -104.53 14.35 9.32
C GLU A 728 -105.50 14.62 8.16
N LEU A 729 -105.00 14.72 6.89
CA LEU A 729 -105.78 14.79 5.72
C LEU A 729 -106.71 13.56 5.49
N GLN A 730 -106.20 12.34 5.82
CA GLN A 730 -107.02 11.12 5.76
C GLN A 730 -108.14 11.12 6.83
N ALA A 731 -107.88 11.60 8.01
CA ALA A 731 -108.85 11.77 9.05
C ALA A 731 -109.94 12.85 8.71
N GLU A 732 -109.48 13.90 8.04
CA GLU A 732 -110.38 14.99 7.57
C GLU A 732 -111.30 14.50 6.41
N THR A 733 -110.70 13.74 5.47
CA THR A 733 -111.47 13.10 4.37
C THR A 733 -112.48 12.05 4.85
N ALA A 734 -112.10 11.31 5.91
CA ALA A 734 -113.00 10.33 6.58
C ALA A 734 -114.16 11.04 7.29
N ARG A 735 -113.85 12.22 7.90
CA ARG A 735 -114.95 13.09 8.47
C ARG A 735 -115.87 13.61 7.43
N ILE A 736 -115.37 14.11 6.29
CA ILE A 736 -116.18 14.57 5.18
C ILE A 736 -116.99 13.45 4.53
N LYS A 737 -116.43 12.22 4.44
CA LYS A 737 -117.22 11.07 3.95
C LYS A 737 -118.37 10.69 4.94
N LYS A 738 -118.13 10.83 6.24
CA LYS A 738 -119.13 10.50 7.26
C LYS A 738 -120.23 11.51 7.37
N ASP A 739 -120.00 12.78 7.04
CA ASP A 739 -120.94 13.88 6.95
C ASP A 739 -121.78 13.85 5.73
N ASN A 740 -121.30 13.23 4.58
CA ASN A 740 -122.00 13.08 3.34
C ASN A 740 -122.89 11.83 3.26
N GLU A 741 -122.68 10.77 4.13
CA GLU A 741 -123.57 9.61 4.21
C GLU A 741 -124.96 9.93 4.87
N GLY A 742 -125.15 11.14 5.41
CA GLY A 742 -126.35 11.64 6.11
C GLY A 742 -127.31 12.43 5.20
N LYS A 743 -126.97 12.70 4.00
CA LYS A 743 -127.86 13.45 3.08
C LYS A 743 -127.75 12.77 1.66
N GLY A 744 -128.83 12.09 1.29
CA GLY A 744 -129.02 11.54 -0.01
C GLY A 744 -129.10 12.66 -1.14
N ILE A 745 -127.97 12.81 -1.84
CA ILE A 745 -127.89 13.59 -3.07
C ILE A 745 -126.95 12.80 -4.05
N GLU A 746 -127.36 12.63 -5.26
CA GLU A 746 -126.71 11.95 -6.35
C GLU A 746 -125.30 12.46 -6.68
N PRO A 747 -124.40 11.58 -7.21
CA PRO A 747 -122.99 12.00 -7.37
C PRO A 747 -122.73 12.97 -8.44
N ASP A 748 -122.20 14.08 -8.16
CA ASP A 748 -121.69 15.09 -9.04
C ASP A 748 -120.14 15.00 -9.34
N ASP A 749 -119.67 15.65 -10.38
CA ASP A 749 -118.40 15.52 -11.06
C ASP A 749 -117.06 15.53 -10.18
N ASP A 750 -117.18 15.76 -8.90
CA ASP A 750 -116.02 15.78 -7.99
C ASP A 750 -115.37 14.35 -7.72
N ASP A 751 -116.14 13.29 -7.89
CA ASP A 751 -115.57 11.90 -7.72
C ASP A 751 -114.59 11.47 -8.84
N LYS A 752 -114.69 12.09 -10.00
CA LYS A 752 -113.76 11.84 -11.11
C LYS A 752 -112.42 12.57 -10.96
N GLU A 753 -112.34 13.71 -10.26
CA GLU A 753 -111.10 14.38 -9.90
C GLU A 753 -110.37 13.67 -8.77
N LEU A 754 -111.08 13.06 -7.82
CA LEU A 754 -110.53 12.27 -6.79
C LEU A 754 -109.83 10.99 -7.30
N GLU A 755 -110.57 10.31 -8.23
CA GLU A 755 -109.96 9.10 -8.88
C GLU A 755 -108.75 9.42 -9.76
N LYS A 756 -108.66 10.59 -10.36
CA LYS A 756 -107.50 11.09 -11.09
C LYS A 756 -106.33 11.37 -10.13
N PHE A 757 -106.62 12.00 -9.00
CA PHE A 757 -105.62 12.36 -8.00
C PHE A 757 -105.00 11.07 -7.32
N GLU A 758 -105.85 10.05 -7.06
CA GLU A 758 -105.34 8.76 -6.56
C GLU A 758 -104.50 8.00 -7.61
N LYS A 759 -104.88 8.09 -8.89
CA LYS A 759 -104.03 7.49 -9.99
C LYS A 759 -102.68 8.21 -10.18
N GLU A 760 -102.67 9.59 -10.05
CA GLU A 760 -101.43 10.37 -10.08
C GLU A 760 -100.55 10.14 -8.90
N LEU A 761 -101.11 9.94 -7.67
CA LEU A 761 -100.36 9.58 -6.46
C LEU A 761 -99.75 8.20 -6.55
N GLY A 762 -100.55 7.26 -7.17
CA GLY A 762 -100.03 5.88 -7.46
C GLY A 762 -98.84 5.85 -8.42
N VAL A 763 -98.89 6.69 -9.46
CA VAL A 763 -97.80 6.80 -10.45
C VAL A 763 -96.58 7.50 -9.83
N LYS A 764 -96.80 8.53 -9.00
CA LYS A 764 -95.66 9.20 -8.29
C LYS A 764 -94.99 8.25 -7.25
N LYS A 765 -95.74 7.43 -6.52
CA LYS A 765 -95.21 6.40 -5.64
C LYS A 765 -94.36 5.34 -6.37
N GLN A 766 -94.86 4.91 -7.55
CA GLN A 766 -94.17 3.92 -8.38
C GLN A 766 -92.88 4.52 -8.94
N ALA A 767 -92.83 5.74 -9.35
CA ALA A 767 -91.67 6.47 -9.81
C ALA A 767 -90.62 6.63 -8.71
N GLN A 768 -90.99 6.97 -7.48
CA GLN A 768 -90.08 7.06 -6.33
C GLN A 768 -89.46 5.70 -5.90
N LEU A 769 -90.25 4.63 -5.94
CA LEU A 769 -89.82 3.25 -5.69
C LEU A 769 -88.76 2.79 -6.71
N ASN A 770 -89.00 3.14 -7.98
CA ASN A 770 -88.09 2.80 -9.08
C ASN A 770 -86.79 3.63 -8.96
N ASP A 771 -86.82 4.85 -8.53
CA ASP A 771 -85.60 5.65 -8.31
C ASP A 771 -84.75 5.17 -7.04
N MET A 772 -85.47 4.74 -6.00
CA MET A 772 -84.82 4.10 -4.85
C MET A 772 -84.15 2.77 -5.22
N GLN A 773 -84.83 1.95 -6.06
CA GLN A 773 -84.19 0.69 -6.59
C GLN A 773 -82.99 0.97 -7.45
N LYS A 774 -82.99 1.94 -8.31
CA LYS A 774 -81.87 2.37 -9.13
C LYS A 774 -80.71 2.90 -8.27
N HIS A 775 -80.97 3.58 -7.18
CA HIS A 775 -79.94 4.09 -6.26
C HIS A 775 -79.29 2.95 -5.48
N ASN A 776 -80.03 1.93 -5.04
CA ASN A 776 -79.55 0.78 -4.36
C ASN A 776 -78.68 -0.14 -5.28
N ASP A 777 -79.11 -0.29 -6.57
CA ASP A 777 -78.34 -1.01 -7.60
C ASP A 777 -77.04 -0.29 -7.95
N ASN A 778 -76.94 1.00 -7.97
CA ASN A 778 -75.72 1.79 -8.18
C ASN A 778 -74.79 1.74 -6.99
N MET A 779 -75.28 1.70 -5.76
CA MET A 779 -74.45 1.51 -4.55
C MET A 779 -73.81 0.11 -4.53
N SER A 780 -74.60 -0.93 -4.83
CA SER A 780 -74.09 -2.31 -4.90
C SER A 780 -73.04 -2.52 -6.04
N ARG A 781 -73.12 -1.76 -7.11
CA ARG A 781 -72.11 -1.78 -8.21
C ARG A 781 -70.80 -1.08 -7.76
N LYS A 782 -70.87 0.07 -7.07
CA LYS A 782 -69.69 0.76 -6.53
C LYS A 782 -68.95 -0.09 -5.49
N ASP A 783 -69.67 -0.77 -4.60
CA ASP A 783 -69.08 -1.67 -3.60
C ASP A 783 -68.41 -2.88 -4.26
N ARG A 784 -68.95 -3.42 -5.36
CA ARG A 784 -68.30 -4.48 -6.15
C ARG A 784 -67.06 -3.96 -6.88
N GLU A 785 -67.01 -2.77 -7.41
CA GLU A 785 -65.83 -2.16 -8.04
C GLU A 785 -64.70 -1.90 -7.01
N ILE A 786 -65.07 -1.43 -5.80
CA ILE A 786 -64.09 -1.23 -4.69
C ILE A 786 -63.54 -2.58 -4.23
N ALA A 787 -64.36 -3.62 -4.11
CA ALA A 787 -63.93 -4.97 -3.74
C ALA A 787 -63.03 -5.61 -4.82
N ILE A 788 -63.25 -5.33 -6.09
CA ILE A 788 -62.40 -5.78 -7.20
C ILE A 788 -61.06 -5.02 -7.21
N LYS A 789 -61.04 -3.70 -7.01
CA LYS A 789 -59.83 -2.90 -6.89
C LYS A 789 -58.95 -3.33 -5.70
N ASN A 790 -59.56 -3.64 -4.57
CA ASN A 790 -58.81 -4.14 -3.40
C ASN A 790 -58.29 -5.57 -3.59
N LYS A 791 -58.98 -6.42 -4.38
CA LYS A 791 -58.44 -7.75 -4.73
C LYS A 791 -57.31 -7.71 -5.75
N ILE A 792 -57.21 -6.70 -6.61
CA ILE A 792 -56.15 -6.49 -7.58
C ILE A 792 -54.90 -5.89 -6.88
N ALA A 793 -55.10 -5.01 -5.90
CA ALA A 793 -53.99 -4.40 -5.11
C ALA A 793 -53.30 -5.41 -4.20
N ASN A 794 -53.92 -6.48 -3.76
CA ASN A 794 -53.40 -7.48 -2.83
C ASN A 794 -52.92 -8.78 -3.51
N LYS A 795 -52.67 -8.83 -4.81
CA LYS A 795 -52.01 -9.98 -5.44
C LYS A 795 -50.47 -9.91 -5.17
N PRO A 796 -49.86 -10.91 -4.56
CA PRO A 796 -48.41 -10.95 -4.44
C PRO A 796 -47.79 -11.07 -5.83
N LYS A 797 -46.81 -10.19 -6.12
CA LYS A 797 -45.97 -10.29 -7.31
C LYS A 797 -45.12 -11.57 -7.17
N THR A 798 -45.48 -12.61 -7.92
CA THR A 798 -44.60 -13.76 -8.14
C THR A 798 -43.47 -13.28 -9.02
N ASN A 799 -42.27 -13.22 -8.47
CA ASN A 799 -41.02 -13.14 -9.22
C ASN A 799 -40.86 -14.41 -10.03
N ASN A 800 -40.82 -14.28 -11.32
CA ASN A 800 -40.16 -15.23 -12.19
C ASN A 800 -38.89 -14.56 -12.71
N ASN A 801 -37.74 -15.30 -12.45
CA ASN A 801 -36.38 -15.21 -12.92
C ASN A 801 -35.45 -14.31 -12.11
#